data_ab9877f2747f5dee5bb9e70ec79103c4
#
_entry.id   ab9877f2747f5dee5bb9e70ec79103c4
#
_cell.length_a   1.000
_cell.length_b   1.000
_cell.length_c   1.000
_cell.angle_alpha   90.00
_cell.angle_beta   90.00
_cell.angle_gamma   90.00
#
_symmetry.space_group_name_H-M   'P 1'
#
loop_
_entity.id
_entity.type
_entity.pdbx_description
1 polymer ?
#
loop_
_entity_poly.entity_id
_entity_poly.type
_entity_poly.pdbx_seq_one_letter_code
_entity_poly.pdbx_strand_id
1 'polypeptide(L)'
;MLDFNQRYENSDKFRKAAIFFQQNGRYTDHQPGTKDYNAFWTQEQEKCLHGYTAEDGDYITGFNYFYLNFCPIYRLERKRVKDENGEDTTVMDRVTDFPCFYSYDAMYFKYVEECQKEGKHAVVLKARRKGYSLKNASMLCRNYYFIPDSKGYVFATDKKYLTGDGVLSKAWNFMSFIDNNTPFAKKRQVKNTDMHRRASYLQKDAFGNTVEMGYKSEVMGFSLKSNPDKLRGIVASLIFFEEGGSFSELEDAFNIARPSVEQDSFVTGLICVYGTASLNNESMTAIARMFTNPEAYNILGVPNIWDEGSDAINCGFFHPYYENLDGIDKKTGLRLYMDEDGNTNRKASIDYIISEREKVVEKAISDLNIDAYIIERPIRPSEALTTYGASIFPKKILQEQLLKIKVNPDIKALKQTGHLKWEEGQPKWVHHVVDDSIQSYRIKSSDRKDGAITIWEHPDPNPPFGLYIMGVDSYDFDASQTNSLGSAFVFKRFQDFESFHDMFVAEYTGRPAMAEDFYETIRRLAIYYNARVLFENNNKGIYTYFVNHHCEYLLAEAPDVIDKIIEGSKVSRGKGIHVTKDIRNAMNGWIREYLLEQFDDNRRNVERIFSAPLIEELIEWNDKGNFDRVAAIGCVMAMRQQLWLADVKKAKEEDKNNDILEVPLFSKAFYDAMHVYNDEFKLFQA
;
A
#
# COMPACT_ATOMS: atom_id res chain seq x y z
N MET A 1 16.97 17.59 -11.17
CA MET A 1 16.09 16.45 -11.53
C MET A 1 16.91 15.18 -11.48
N LEU A 2 16.40 14.10 -10.86
CA LEU A 2 17.11 12.83 -10.71
C LEU A 2 17.16 12.09 -12.06
N ASP A 3 18.34 11.68 -12.47
CA ASP A 3 18.52 10.83 -13.66
C ASP A 3 18.71 9.37 -13.22
N PHE A 4 17.65 8.59 -13.21
CA PHE A 4 17.64 7.18 -12.83
C PHE A 4 18.43 6.26 -13.78
N ASN A 5 18.91 6.78 -14.91
CA ASN A 5 19.74 6.05 -15.87
C ASN A 5 21.21 6.44 -15.80
N GLN A 6 21.57 7.34 -14.87
CA GLN A 6 22.97 7.75 -14.69
C GLN A 6 23.85 6.52 -14.40
N ARG A 7 24.92 6.40 -15.15
CA ARG A 7 25.99 5.42 -14.95
C ARG A 7 27.25 6.12 -14.55
N TYR A 8 28.09 5.42 -13.84
CA TYR A 8 29.38 5.92 -13.39
C TYR A 8 30.50 5.04 -13.96
N GLU A 9 31.64 5.63 -14.24
CA GLU A 9 32.83 4.94 -14.66
C GLU A 9 33.96 5.18 -13.65
N ASN A 10 34.81 4.18 -13.43
CA ASN A 10 35.93 4.25 -12.49
C ASN A 10 35.46 4.71 -11.08
N SER A 11 34.47 4.03 -10.51
CA SER A 11 33.79 4.41 -9.27
C SER A 11 34.68 4.45 -8.02
N ASP A 12 35.87 3.81 -8.08
CA ASP A 12 36.87 3.89 -7.02
C ASP A 12 37.41 5.32 -6.78
N LYS A 13 37.21 6.25 -7.75
CA LYS A 13 37.48 7.68 -7.57
C LYS A 13 36.71 8.28 -6.37
N PHE A 14 35.56 7.75 -6.02
CA PHE A 14 34.75 8.18 -4.90
C PHE A 14 35.18 7.57 -3.57
N ARG A 15 36.02 6.53 -3.59
CA ARG A 15 36.39 5.72 -2.42
C ARG A 15 37.90 5.86 -2.11
N LYS A 16 38.60 6.83 -2.68
CA LYS A 16 40.05 7.00 -2.53
C LYS A 16 40.51 7.00 -1.08
N ALA A 17 39.80 7.67 -0.17
CA ALA A 17 40.17 7.71 1.24
C ALA A 17 40.01 6.34 1.92
N ALA A 18 38.89 5.62 1.64
CA ALA A 18 38.66 4.25 2.14
C ALA A 18 39.72 3.27 1.61
N ILE A 19 40.02 3.33 0.32
CA ILE A 19 41.06 2.47 -0.32
C ILE A 19 42.41 2.72 0.30
N PHE A 20 42.79 3.99 0.51
CA PHE A 20 44.04 4.33 1.17
C PHE A 20 44.12 3.79 2.59
N PHE A 21 42.99 3.91 3.35
CA PHE A 21 42.90 3.34 4.69
C PHE A 21 43.02 1.82 4.71
N GLN A 22 42.38 1.13 3.76
CA GLN A 22 42.46 -0.33 3.63
C GLN A 22 43.90 -0.80 3.42
N GLN A 23 44.67 -0.05 2.63
CA GLN A 23 46.06 -0.39 2.29
C GLN A 23 47.06 -0.07 3.41
N ASN A 24 46.80 1.02 4.17
CA ASN A 24 47.79 1.61 5.07
C ASN A 24 47.39 1.60 6.55
N GLY A 25 46.17 1.25 6.87
CA GLY A 25 45.61 1.31 8.25
C GLY A 25 45.47 2.76 8.78
N ARG A 26 45.61 3.76 7.92
CA ARG A 26 45.48 5.20 8.22
C ARG A 26 44.98 5.95 7.00
N TYR A 27 44.39 7.14 7.18
CA TYR A 27 43.85 7.97 6.09
C TYR A 27 44.87 8.82 5.36
N THR A 28 46.02 9.13 6.00
CA THR A 28 47.05 9.98 5.43
C THR A 28 48.41 9.64 6.03
N ASP A 29 49.47 9.91 5.26
CA ASP A 29 50.86 9.81 5.69
C ASP A 29 51.37 11.11 6.35
N HIS A 30 50.59 12.19 6.30
CA HIS A 30 50.99 13.45 6.90
C HIS A 30 50.98 13.35 8.44
N GLN A 31 52.00 13.94 9.05
CA GLN A 31 52.21 13.92 10.48
C GLN A 31 51.13 14.81 11.19
N PRO A 32 50.49 14.34 12.26
CA PRO A 32 49.54 15.14 13.05
C PRO A 32 50.15 16.49 13.49
N GLY A 33 49.38 17.55 13.32
CA GLY A 33 49.77 18.90 13.68
C GLY A 33 50.53 19.67 12.57
N THR A 34 50.87 19.04 11.45
CA THR A 34 51.43 19.72 10.27
C THR A 34 50.36 20.47 9.46
N LYS A 35 50.76 21.41 8.63
CA LYS A 35 49.83 22.10 7.71
C LYS A 35 49.18 21.16 6.74
N ASP A 36 49.93 20.20 6.20
CA ASP A 36 49.42 19.24 5.23
C ASP A 36 48.42 18.26 5.85
N TYR A 37 48.64 17.84 7.11
CA TYR A 37 47.69 17.06 7.86
C TYR A 37 46.35 17.81 8.06
N ASN A 38 46.43 19.07 8.46
CA ASN A 38 45.25 19.89 8.66
C ASN A 38 44.53 20.18 7.34
N ALA A 39 45.25 20.45 6.26
CA ALA A 39 44.71 20.67 4.94
C ALA A 39 43.97 19.42 4.42
N PHE A 40 44.58 18.24 4.57
CA PHE A 40 43.92 16.96 4.22
C PHE A 40 42.60 16.80 4.92
N TRP A 41 42.57 16.92 6.24
CA TRP A 41 41.33 16.70 7.01
C TRP A 41 40.28 17.78 6.77
N THR A 42 40.68 19.02 6.46
CA THR A 42 39.76 20.07 6.03
C THR A 42 39.12 19.72 4.70
N GLN A 43 39.88 19.22 3.72
CA GLN A 43 39.34 18.78 2.44
C GLN A 43 38.37 17.58 2.60
N GLU A 44 38.73 16.62 3.46
CA GLU A 44 37.85 15.47 3.70
C GLU A 44 36.54 15.92 4.39
N GLN A 45 36.59 16.86 5.33
CA GLN A 45 35.42 17.46 5.94
C GLN A 45 34.53 18.19 4.92
N GLU A 46 35.14 19.00 4.03
CA GLU A 46 34.41 19.71 2.95
C GLU A 46 33.71 18.73 2.01
N LYS A 47 34.35 17.64 1.61
CA LYS A 47 33.72 16.58 0.80
C LYS A 47 32.55 15.93 1.53
N CYS A 48 32.67 15.69 2.83
CA CYS A 48 31.59 15.15 3.65
C CYS A 48 30.42 16.12 3.81
N LEU A 49 30.67 17.43 3.78
CA LEU A 49 29.66 18.48 3.92
C LEU A 49 28.96 18.80 2.59
N HIS A 50 29.74 19.00 1.54
CA HIS A 50 29.26 19.60 0.30
C HIS A 50 29.25 18.65 -0.89
N GLY A 51 29.74 17.42 -0.69
CA GLY A 51 29.87 16.42 -1.76
C GLY A 51 31.24 16.50 -2.46
N TYR A 52 31.41 15.59 -3.39
CA TYR A 52 32.67 15.46 -4.16
C TYR A 52 32.35 15.36 -5.62
N THR A 53 33.00 16.26 -6.40
CA THR A 53 33.00 16.21 -7.85
C THR A 53 34.36 15.69 -8.30
N ALA A 54 34.37 14.61 -9.04
CA ALA A 54 35.58 14.02 -9.61
C ALA A 54 36.08 14.81 -10.85
N GLU A 55 37.27 14.51 -11.32
CA GLU A 55 37.91 15.23 -12.46
C GLU A 55 37.13 15.12 -13.78
N ASP A 56 36.40 14.02 -13.96
CA ASP A 56 35.52 13.77 -15.11
C ASP A 56 34.11 14.45 -14.98
N GLY A 57 33.87 15.16 -13.91
CA GLY A 57 32.63 15.88 -13.65
C GLY A 57 31.55 15.07 -12.88
N ASP A 58 31.80 13.81 -12.61
CA ASP A 58 30.86 12.99 -11.81
C ASP A 58 30.80 13.48 -10.37
N TYR A 59 29.59 13.59 -9.87
CA TYR A 59 29.29 14.11 -8.53
C TYR A 59 28.59 13.07 -7.66
N ILE A 60 29.04 13.00 -6.39
CA ILE A 60 28.33 12.33 -5.30
C ILE A 60 28.08 13.29 -4.14
N THR A 61 26.97 13.11 -3.43
CA THR A 61 26.60 13.95 -2.28
C THR A 61 27.53 13.76 -1.09
N GLY A 62 27.56 14.72 -0.18
CA GLY A 62 28.36 14.62 1.06
C GLY A 62 27.95 13.43 1.93
N PHE A 63 26.67 13.09 1.97
CA PHE A 63 26.20 11.88 2.66
C PHE A 63 26.77 10.60 2.05
N ASN A 64 26.77 10.50 0.71
CA ASN A 64 27.31 9.33 0.04
C ASN A 64 28.83 9.25 0.22
N TYR A 65 29.56 10.37 0.06
CA TYR A 65 30.99 10.41 0.29
C TYR A 65 31.36 9.94 1.69
N PHE A 66 30.67 10.45 2.72
CA PHE A 66 30.88 10.05 4.10
C PHE A 66 30.60 8.55 4.32
N TYR A 67 29.50 8.04 3.77
CA TYR A 67 29.16 6.62 3.85
C TYR A 67 30.23 5.72 3.27
N LEU A 68 30.73 6.05 2.09
CA LEU A 68 31.74 5.25 1.36
C LEU A 68 33.12 5.25 2.03
N ASN A 69 33.50 6.35 2.69
CA ASN A 69 34.88 6.55 3.15
C ASN A 69 35.06 6.45 4.68
N PHE A 70 33.98 6.62 5.48
CA PHE A 70 34.10 6.67 6.93
C PHE A 70 33.21 5.68 7.69
N CYS A 71 32.43 4.85 6.99
CA CYS A 71 31.43 3.95 7.60
C CYS A 71 31.72 2.49 7.25
N PRO A 72 32.67 1.82 7.91
CA PRO A 72 32.91 0.39 7.64
C PRO A 72 31.71 -0.45 8.06
N ILE A 73 31.33 -1.38 7.21
CA ILE A 73 30.17 -2.26 7.37
C ILE A 73 30.59 -3.73 7.41
N TYR A 74 29.78 -4.59 7.99
CA TYR A 74 29.89 -6.02 7.79
C TYR A 74 29.39 -6.37 6.39
N ARG A 75 30.28 -6.91 5.56
CA ARG A 75 29.96 -7.41 4.22
C ARG A 75 30.43 -8.83 4.03
N LEU A 76 29.85 -9.53 3.08
CA LEU A 76 30.34 -10.83 2.64
C LEU A 76 31.41 -10.59 1.60
N GLU A 77 32.60 -11.11 1.85
CA GLU A 77 33.72 -11.13 0.92
C GLU A 77 34.00 -12.55 0.46
N ARG A 78 34.43 -12.67 -0.77
CA ARG A 78 34.82 -13.94 -1.35
C ARG A 78 36.30 -14.17 -1.18
N LYS A 79 36.64 -15.30 -0.58
CA LYS A 79 38.01 -15.78 -0.54
C LYS A 79 38.17 -17.01 -1.42
N ARG A 80 39.09 -17.00 -2.32
CA ARG A 80 39.54 -18.20 -2.99
C ARG A 80 40.33 -19.01 -1.97
N VAL A 81 39.86 -20.21 -1.71
CA VAL A 81 40.54 -21.21 -0.84
C VAL A 81 40.69 -22.49 -1.64
N LYS A 82 41.72 -23.26 -1.33
CA LYS A 82 41.82 -24.61 -1.88
C LYS A 82 40.98 -25.54 -1.04
N ASP A 83 40.14 -26.35 -1.69
CA ASP A 83 39.36 -27.38 -1.04
C ASP A 83 40.28 -28.54 -0.58
N GLU A 84 39.67 -29.57 0.03
CA GLU A 84 40.38 -30.77 0.53
C GLU A 84 41.09 -31.56 -0.60
N ASN A 85 40.70 -31.34 -1.84
CA ASN A 85 41.29 -31.96 -3.04
C ASN A 85 42.36 -31.05 -3.73
N GLY A 86 42.60 -29.85 -3.17
CA GLY A 86 43.56 -28.88 -3.72
C GLY A 86 43.04 -28.06 -4.89
N GLU A 87 41.70 -28.14 -5.20
CA GLU A 87 41.05 -27.34 -6.22
C GLU A 87 40.64 -25.96 -5.65
N ASP A 88 40.78 -24.93 -6.50
CA ASP A 88 40.35 -23.58 -6.10
C ASP A 88 38.83 -23.51 -5.97
N THR A 89 38.34 -23.28 -4.75
CA THR A 89 36.93 -23.03 -4.45
C THR A 89 36.74 -21.63 -3.83
N THR A 90 35.55 -21.11 -3.92
CA THR A 90 35.22 -19.79 -3.37
C THR A 90 34.36 -19.93 -2.12
N VAL A 91 34.88 -19.45 -1.00
CA VAL A 91 34.17 -19.39 0.28
C VAL A 91 33.73 -17.94 0.54
N MET A 92 32.52 -17.79 1.09
CA MET A 92 32.01 -16.50 1.55
C MET A 92 32.41 -16.29 3.00
N ASP A 93 33.21 -15.26 3.24
CA ASP A 93 33.64 -14.84 4.57
C ASP A 93 32.96 -13.50 4.97
N ARG A 94 32.76 -13.30 6.26
CA ARG A 94 32.25 -12.02 6.79
C ARG A 94 33.43 -11.15 7.20
N VAL A 95 33.57 -10.03 6.52
CA VAL A 95 34.60 -9.04 6.82
C VAL A 95 33.98 -7.72 7.21
N THR A 96 34.70 -6.95 8.02
CA THR A 96 34.38 -5.55 8.28
C THR A 96 35.20 -4.71 7.31
N ASP A 97 34.54 -4.03 6.40
CA ASP A 97 35.19 -3.25 5.35
C ASP A 97 34.28 -2.11 4.88
N PHE A 98 34.83 -1.16 4.11
CA PHE A 98 34.06 -0.04 3.58
C PHE A 98 33.03 -0.49 2.53
N PRO A 99 31.90 0.24 2.41
CA PRO A 99 30.89 -0.07 1.41
C PRO A 99 31.45 -0.04 -0.02
N CYS A 100 30.95 -0.92 -0.88
CA CYS A 100 31.13 -0.76 -2.32
C CYS A 100 30.31 0.42 -2.82
N PHE A 101 30.77 1.04 -3.90
CA PHE A 101 29.94 2.01 -4.60
C PHE A 101 28.83 1.29 -5.39
N TYR A 102 27.63 1.82 -5.32
CA TYR A 102 26.49 1.42 -6.13
C TYR A 102 25.82 2.66 -6.70
N SER A 103 25.59 2.66 -8.02
CA SER A 103 24.96 3.79 -8.72
C SER A 103 23.58 4.14 -8.16
N TYR A 104 22.79 3.13 -7.78
CA TYR A 104 21.46 3.35 -7.20
C TYR A 104 21.50 3.87 -5.76
N ASP A 105 22.52 3.54 -4.98
CA ASP A 105 22.74 4.16 -3.68
C ASP A 105 23.13 5.64 -3.81
N ALA A 106 23.96 5.98 -4.80
CA ALA A 106 24.26 7.38 -5.12
C ALA A 106 22.99 8.15 -5.52
N MET A 107 22.08 7.51 -6.26
CA MET A 107 20.77 8.06 -6.60
C MET A 107 19.90 8.33 -5.36
N TYR A 108 19.88 7.39 -4.41
CA TYR A 108 19.16 7.60 -3.15
C TYR A 108 19.70 8.81 -2.36
N PHE A 109 21.01 8.92 -2.23
CA PHE A 109 21.62 10.07 -1.54
C PHE A 109 21.38 11.40 -2.28
N LYS A 110 21.34 11.39 -3.62
CA LYS A 110 20.91 12.55 -4.42
C LYS A 110 19.45 12.93 -4.17
N TYR A 111 18.56 11.94 -4.08
CA TYR A 111 17.16 12.17 -3.74
C TYR A 111 17.03 12.86 -2.37
N VAL A 112 17.75 12.38 -1.35
CA VAL A 112 17.79 13.01 -0.01
C VAL A 112 18.31 14.45 -0.08
N GLU A 113 19.37 14.71 -0.84
CA GLU A 113 19.90 16.05 -1.02
C GLU A 113 18.91 17.00 -1.72
N GLU A 114 18.22 16.52 -2.77
CA GLU A 114 17.16 17.29 -3.44
C GLU A 114 15.98 17.56 -2.49
N CYS A 115 15.57 16.59 -1.65
CA CYS A 115 14.56 16.85 -0.62
C CYS A 115 14.96 18.01 0.30
N GLN A 116 16.22 18.06 0.73
CA GLN A 116 16.71 19.15 1.57
C GLN A 116 16.74 20.50 0.83
N LYS A 117 17.14 20.52 -0.45
CA LYS A 117 17.19 21.74 -1.28
C LYS A 117 15.80 22.32 -1.53
N GLU A 118 14.84 21.43 -1.83
CA GLU A 118 13.46 21.82 -2.16
C GLU A 118 12.58 22.05 -0.91
N GLY A 119 13.12 21.83 0.30
CA GLY A 119 12.33 21.92 1.53
C GLY A 119 11.19 20.89 1.54
N LYS A 120 11.47 19.68 1.11
CA LYS A 120 10.53 18.55 1.05
C LYS A 120 11.00 17.41 1.94
N HIS A 121 10.08 16.52 2.28
CA HIS A 121 10.39 15.29 3.00
C HIS A 121 10.60 14.12 2.02
N ALA A 122 11.06 12.98 2.55
CA ALA A 122 11.32 11.79 1.78
C ALA A 122 10.44 10.62 2.23
N VAL A 123 9.87 9.89 1.28
CA VAL A 123 9.31 8.56 1.51
C VAL A 123 9.99 7.57 0.57
N VAL A 124 10.43 6.44 1.13
CA VAL A 124 11.17 5.41 0.40
C VAL A 124 10.52 4.05 0.60
N LEU A 125 10.01 3.50 -0.48
CA LEU A 125 9.55 2.12 -0.53
C LEU A 125 10.67 1.25 -1.14
N LYS A 126 11.12 0.25 -0.41
CA LYS A 126 12.30 -0.52 -0.79
C LYS A 126 12.07 -2.02 -0.78
N ALA A 127 12.77 -2.74 -1.65
CA ALA A 127 12.96 -4.17 -1.49
C ALA A 127 13.78 -4.49 -0.22
N ARG A 128 13.62 -5.69 0.28
CA ARG A 128 14.34 -6.14 1.48
C ARG A 128 15.86 -6.21 1.27
N ARG A 129 16.65 -5.96 2.31
CA ARG A 129 18.13 -6.04 2.35
C ARG A 129 18.86 -5.07 1.42
N LYS A 130 18.35 -3.86 1.20
CA LYS A 130 19.01 -2.80 0.41
C LYS A 130 19.90 -1.84 1.25
N GLY A 131 20.24 -2.21 2.48
CA GLY A 131 21.22 -1.48 3.31
C GLY A 131 20.75 -0.13 3.87
N TYR A 132 19.46 0.20 3.87
CA TYR A 132 18.96 1.52 4.27
C TYR A 132 19.31 1.87 5.72
N SER A 133 19.22 0.92 6.66
CA SER A 133 19.60 1.18 8.06
C SER A 133 21.06 1.58 8.20
N LEU A 134 21.95 1.10 7.34
CA LEU A 134 23.37 1.52 7.30
C LEU A 134 23.51 2.93 6.70
N LYS A 135 22.88 3.19 5.56
CA LYS A 135 22.89 4.51 4.91
C LYS A 135 22.34 5.61 5.82
N ASN A 136 21.22 5.35 6.49
CA ASN A 136 20.59 6.29 7.40
C ASN A 136 21.40 6.49 8.68
N ALA A 137 22.01 5.43 9.23
CA ALA A 137 22.97 5.53 10.32
C ALA A 137 24.16 6.41 9.96
N SER A 138 24.67 6.30 8.73
CA SER A 138 25.78 7.15 8.27
C SER A 138 25.40 8.63 8.18
N MET A 139 24.19 8.94 7.70
CA MET A 139 23.69 10.32 7.62
C MET A 139 23.56 10.96 9.02
N LEU A 140 23.08 10.20 10.01
CA LEU A 140 23.05 10.64 11.42
C LEU A 140 24.47 10.93 11.94
N CYS A 141 25.42 10.02 11.70
CA CYS A 141 26.81 10.20 12.11
C CYS A 141 27.46 11.41 11.43
N ARG A 142 27.25 11.59 10.13
CA ARG A 142 27.79 12.74 9.38
C ARG A 142 27.30 14.06 10.00
N ASN A 143 26.00 14.19 10.29
CA ASN A 143 25.47 15.39 10.93
C ASN A 143 26.00 15.57 12.36
N TYR A 144 26.10 14.49 13.14
CA TYR A 144 26.69 14.51 14.48
C TYR A 144 28.12 15.05 14.52
N TYR A 145 28.96 14.68 13.55
CA TYR A 145 30.36 15.10 13.51
C TYR A 145 30.57 16.50 12.95
N PHE A 146 29.77 16.91 11.96
CA PHE A 146 30.08 18.09 11.15
C PHE A 146 29.09 19.24 11.27
N ILE A 147 27.93 19.03 11.88
CA ILE A 147 26.92 20.10 12.05
C ILE A 147 26.70 20.39 13.53
N PRO A 148 27.16 21.57 14.05
CA PRO A 148 26.89 21.97 15.42
C PRO A 148 25.37 22.01 15.70
N ASP A 149 25.01 21.70 16.93
CA ASP A 149 23.61 21.68 17.42
C ASP A 149 22.65 20.77 16.58
N SER A 150 23.18 19.93 15.70
CA SER A 150 22.33 19.01 14.91
C SER A 150 21.63 18.01 15.83
N LYS A 151 20.35 17.74 15.54
CA LYS A 151 19.55 16.76 16.26
C LYS A 151 18.99 15.72 15.28
N GLY A 152 19.56 14.52 15.34
CA GLY A 152 19.16 13.40 14.54
C GLY A 152 18.35 12.38 15.35
N TYR A 153 17.12 12.07 14.91
CA TYR A 153 16.25 11.16 15.62
C TYR A 153 15.85 9.97 14.76
N VAL A 154 15.70 8.81 15.41
CA VAL A 154 15.21 7.59 14.78
C VAL A 154 13.98 7.11 15.54
N PHE A 155 12.87 6.98 14.83
CA PHE A 155 11.62 6.48 15.35
C PHE A 155 11.38 5.06 14.83
N ALA A 156 11.01 4.16 15.72
CA ALA A 156 10.63 2.80 15.39
C ALA A 156 9.46 2.33 16.25
N THR A 157 8.69 1.36 15.78
CA THR A 157 7.62 0.74 16.57
C THR A 157 8.16 -0.01 17.77
N ASP A 158 9.30 -0.70 17.61
CA ASP A 158 9.91 -1.52 18.66
C ASP A 158 11.39 -1.18 18.82
N LYS A 159 11.89 -1.28 20.07
CA LYS A 159 13.30 -1.05 20.42
C LYS A 159 14.26 -1.96 19.64
N LYS A 160 13.84 -3.16 19.22
CA LYS A 160 14.67 -4.10 18.43
C LYS A 160 15.16 -3.52 17.09
N TYR A 161 14.39 -2.60 16.49
CA TYR A 161 14.79 -1.91 15.24
C TYR A 161 15.81 -0.78 15.49
N LEU A 162 15.94 -0.33 16.73
CA LEU A 162 16.86 0.75 17.13
C LEU A 162 18.19 0.19 17.65
N THR A 163 18.15 -0.80 18.53
CA THR A 163 19.31 -1.39 19.23
C THR A 163 19.54 -2.84 18.80
N GLY A 164 20.54 -3.52 19.34
CA GLY A 164 20.95 -4.85 18.89
C GLY A 164 21.58 -4.78 17.50
N ASP A 165 20.89 -5.19 16.45
CA ASP A 165 21.31 -5.00 15.05
C ASP A 165 20.58 -3.84 14.36
N GLY A 166 19.98 -2.94 15.13
CA GLY A 166 19.22 -1.78 14.66
C GLY A 166 20.08 -0.60 14.18
N VAL A 167 19.41 0.49 13.79
CA VAL A 167 20.05 1.67 13.19
C VAL A 167 21.03 2.35 14.15
N LEU A 168 20.68 2.49 15.44
CA LEU A 168 21.57 3.14 16.43
C LEU A 168 22.83 2.32 16.67
N SER A 169 22.72 0.99 16.77
CA SER A 169 23.90 0.14 16.93
C SER A 169 24.87 0.27 15.75
N LYS A 170 24.33 0.40 14.52
CA LYS A 170 25.14 0.68 13.33
C LYS A 170 25.81 2.05 13.42
N ALA A 171 25.06 3.08 13.84
CA ALA A 171 25.60 4.42 14.06
C ALA A 171 26.69 4.42 15.14
N TRP A 172 26.49 3.68 16.24
CA TRP A 172 27.50 3.59 17.31
C TRP A 172 28.78 2.89 16.85
N ASN A 173 28.69 1.87 15.98
CA ASN A 173 29.83 1.23 15.37
C ASN A 173 30.60 2.20 14.46
N PHE A 174 29.92 2.98 13.62
CA PHE A 174 30.53 4.02 12.80
C PHE A 174 31.20 5.08 13.66
N MET A 175 30.53 5.57 14.69
CA MET A 175 31.12 6.56 15.61
C MET A 175 32.36 6.02 16.31
N SER A 176 32.35 4.77 16.76
CA SER A 176 33.53 4.14 17.37
C SER A 176 34.70 4.04 16.41
N PHE A 177 34.44 3.70 15.14
CA PHE A 177 35.49 3.70 14.11
C PHE A 177 36.04 5.09 13.86
N ILE A 178 35.19 6.10 13.70
CA ILE A 178 35.57 7.49 13.42
C ILE A 178 36.36 8.07 14.58
N ASP A 179 35.92 7.85 15.81
CA ASP A 179 36.60 8.36 17.02
C ASP A 179 37.98 7.75 17.21
N ASN A 180 38.23 6.53 16.75
CA ASN A 180 39.54 5.86 16.86
C ASN A 180 40.49 6.18 15.70
N ASN A 181 39.97 6.55 14.51
CA ASN A 181 40.78 6.60 13.30
C ASN A 181 40.85 7.99 12.65
N THR A 182 40.13 8.99 13.18
CA THR A 182 40.08 10.33 12.61
C THR A 182 40.18 11.41 13.70
N PRO A 183 40.56 12.66 13.34
CA PRO A 183 40.52 13.79 14.28
C PRO A 183 39.12 14.32 14.54
N PHE A 184 38.07 13.78 13.93
CA PHE A 184 36.68 14.23 14.09
C PHE A 184 36.06 13.84 15.44
N ALA A 185 36.76 13.01 16.21
CA ALA A 185 36.30 12.43 17.48
C ALA A 185 35.70 13.45 18.44
N LYS A 186 34.54 13.14 19.00
CA LYS A 186 33.86 13.96 20.03
C LYS A 186 34.16 13.37 21.42
N LYS A 187 35.25 13.82 22.01
CA LYS A 187 35.82 13.28 23.26
C LYS A 187 34.94 13.50 24.51
N ARG A 188 34.03 14.48 24.50
CA ARG A 188 33.17 14.81 25.63
C ARG A 188 31.71 14.58 25.25
N GLN A 189 31.05 13.68 25.97
CA GLN A 189 29.67 13.30 25.73
C GLN A 189 28.88 13.31 27.03
N VAL A 190 27.93 14.26 27.20
CA VAL A 190 27.05 14.34 28.35
C VAL A 190 26.03 13.19 28.39
N LYS A 191 25.70 12.63 27.24
CA LYS A 191 24.88 11.42 27.07
C LYS A 191 25.64 10.42 26.22
N ASN A 192 25.75 9.19 26.72
CA ASN A 192 26.38 8.08 26.02
C ASN A 192 25.71 6.76 26.46
N THR A 193 24.58 6.48 25.85
CA THR A 193 23.78 5.29 26.12
C THR A 193 23.49 4.54 24.82
N ASP A 194 22.88 3.36 24.91
CA ASP A 194 22.45 2.55 23.75
C ASP A 194 21.39 3.27 22.89
N MET A 195 20.64 4.21 23.46
CA MET A 195 19.57 4.96 22.78
C MET A 195 19.89 6.44 22.53
N HIS A 196 20.97 6.98 23.11
CA HIS A 196 21.22 8.41 23.08
C HIS A 196 22.69 8.76 23.19
N ARG A 197 23.22 9.54 22.23
CA ARG A 197 24.54 10.19 22.31
C ARG A 197 24.43 11.68 22.06
N ARG A 198 25.13 12.50 22.88
CA ARG A 198 25.16 13.96 22.76
C ARG A 198 26.58 14.49 23.04
N ALA A 199 27.14 15.19 22.05
CA ALA A 199 28.50 15.74 22.06
C ALA A 199 28.58 17.08 22.81
N SER A 200 28.50 17.04 24.11
CA SER A 200 28.59 18.24 24.97
C SER A 200 29.16 17.91 26.33
N TYR A 201 29.43 18.95 27.14
CA TYR A 201 29.87 18.84 28.52
C TYR A 201 29.29 19.97 29.35
N LEU A 202 29.20 19.74 30.65
CA LEU A 202 28.72 20.74 31.59
C LEU A 202 29.90 21.53 32.19
N GLN A 203 29.79 22.85 32.20
CA GLN A 203 30.77 23.77 32.76
C GLN A 203 30.06 24.84 33.60
N LYS A 204 30.69 25.30 34.68
CA LYS A 204 30.18 26.46 35.44
C LYS A 204 30.56 27.77 34.74
N ASP A 205 29.60 28.67 34.61
CA ASP A 205 29.83 30.03 34.11
C ASP A 205 30.46 30.92 35.21
N ALA A 206 30.73 32.16 34.85
CA ALA A 206 31.31 33.16 35.79
C ALA A 206 30.37 33.46 36.99
N PHE A 207 29.10 33.10 36.91
CA PHE A 207 28.11 33.32 37.98
C PHE A 207 27.81 32.02 38.77
N GLY A 208 28.51 30.94 38.48
CA GLY A 208 28.34 29.64 39.15
C GLY A 208 27.20 28.77 38.60
N ASN A 209 26.48 29.18 37.55
CA ASN A 209 25.45 28.41 36.93
C ASN A 209 26.07 27.30 36.08
N THR A 210 25.41 26.12 36.01
CA THR A 210 25.85 25.04 35.16
C THR A 210 25.32 25.24 33.72
N VAL A 211 26.24 25.46 32.78
CA VAL A 211 25.93 25.68 31.37
C VAL A 211 26.44 24.51 30.53
N GLU A 212 25.65 24.10 29.57
CA GLU A 212 26.06 23.08 28.59
C GLU A 212 26.90 23.72 27.48
N MET A 213 28.10 23.19 27.29
CA MET A 213 29.10 23.65 26.35
C MET A 213 29.46 22.51 25.37
N GLY A 214 30.17 22.86 24.30
CA GLY A 214 30.64 21.89 23.30
C GLY A 214 29.84 21.93 22.01
N TYR A 215 29.94 20.89 21.24
CA TYR A 215 29.37 20.82 19.89
C TYR A 215 27.84 20.68 19.88
N LYS A 216 27.28 20.06 20.92
CA LYS A 216 25.85 19.89 21.23
C LYS A 216 25.07 19.04 20.19
N SER A 217 25.75 18.47 19.20
CA SER A 217 25.10 17.54 18.27
C SER A 217 24.61 16.31 19.00
N GLU A 218 23.50 15.75 18.53
CA GLU A 218 22.76 14.71 19.24
C GLU A 218 22.18 13.67 18.29
N VAL A 219 22.25 12.40 18.68
CA VAL A 219 21.54 11.29 18.03
C VAL A 219 20.77 10.50 19.07
N MET A 220 19.47 10.32 18.87
CA MET A 220 18.59 9.64 19.81
C MET A 220 17.54 8.79 19.12
N GLY A 221 17.20 7.65 19.73
CA GLY A 221 16.13 6.77 19.26
C GLY A 221 14.90 6.80 20.16
N PHE A 222 13.74 6.64 19.54
CA PHE A 222 12.45 6.56 20.21
C PHE A 222 11.69 5.31 19.78
N SER A 223 11.32 4.47 20.74
CA SER A 223 10.36 3.39 20.51
C SER A 223 8.95 3.93 20.80
N LEU A 224 8.14 4.06 19.76
CA LEU A 224 6.81 4.68 19.84
C LEU A 224 5.77 3.70 20.35
N LYS A 225 5.93 2.39 20.03
CA LYS A 225 4.88 1.40 20.22
C LYS A 225 3.57 1.91 19.59
N SER A 226 2.55 2.17 20.35
CA SER A 226 1.28 2.75 19.88
C SER A 226 1.06 4.16 20.47
N ASN A 227 2.12 4.94 20.68
CA ASN A 227 2.00 6.28 21.28
C ASN A 227 2.82 7.33 20.50
N PRO A 228 2.24 7.95 19.45
CA PRO A 228 2.86 9.01 18.66
C PRO A 228 3.09 10.30 19.46
N ASP A 229 2.35 10.57 20.54
CA ASP A 229 2.46 11.80 21.33
C ASP A 229 3.85 12.02 21.96
N LYS A 230 4.67 10.95 22.04
CA LYS A 230 6.08 11.09 22.47
C LYS A 230 6.92 11.98 21.57
N LEU A 231 6.44 12.31 20.38
CA LEU A 231 7.11 13.16 19.40
C LEU A 231 6.83 14.65 19.61
N ARG A 232 5.91 15.02 20.50
CA ARG A 232 5.57 16.42 20.76
C ARG A 232 6.72 17.16 21.46
N GLY A 233 7.00 18.38 20.99
CA GLY A 233 7.96 19.29 21.61
C GLY A 233 9.43 18.99 21.32
N ILE A 234 9.74 18.09 20.39
CA ILE A 234 11.12 17.92 19.90
C ILE A 234 11.41 18.93 18.78
N VAL A 235 12.68 19.28 18.62
CA VAL A 235 13.20 20.05 17.47
C VAL A 235 14.28 19.19 16.83
N ALA A 236 14.22 19.00 15.52
CA ALA A 236 15.12 18.09 14.82
C ALA A 236 15.67 18.69 13.53
N SER A 237 16.86 18.25 13.13
CA SER A 237 17.42 18.51 11.81
C SER A 237 17.28 17.32 10.88
N LEU A 238 17.14 16.10 11.42
CA LEU A 238 16.99 14.88 10.63
C LEU A 238 16.19 13.84 11.44
N ILE A 239 15.11 13.35 10.85
CA ILE A 239 14.24 12.33 11.46
C ILE A 239 14.15 11.15 10.50
N PHE A 240 14.35 9.94 11.02
CA PHE A 240 14.11 8.69 10.30
C PHE A 240 12.99 7.90 10.97
N PHE A 241 12.02 7.44 10.18
CA PHE A 241 11.07 6.40 10.56
C PHE A 241 11.58 5.06 10.03
N GLU A 242 12.10 4.22 10.93
CA GLU A 242 12.63 2.89 10.62
C GLU A 242 11.50 1.89 10.43
N GLU A 243 11.50 1.16 9.29
CA GLU A 243 10.47 0.21 8.89
C GLU A 243 9.05 0.82 8.96
N GLY A 244 8.83 1.90 8.20
CA GLY A 244 7.57 2.64 8.13
C GLY A 244 6.35 1.77 7.86
N GLY A 245 6.51 0.69 7.07
CA GLY A 245 5.45 -0.30 6.86
C GLY A 245 5.04 -1.10 8.10
N SER A 246 5.71 -0.96 9.24
CA SER A 246 5.35 -1.61 10.51
C SER A 246 4.55 -0.71 11.46
N PHE A 247 4.38 0.57 11.13
CA PHE A 247 3.64 1.53 11.97
C PHE A 247 2.15 1.51 11.63
N SER A 248 1.29 1.13 12.57
CA SER A 248 -0.17 1.25 12.42
C SER A 248 -0.65 2.70 12.33
N GLU A 249 0.03 3.63 13.02
CA GLU A 249 -0.30 5.05 13.13
C GLU A 249 0.79 5.94 12.50
N LEU A 250 1.33 5.52 11.33
CA LEU A 250 2.43 6.24 10.67
C LEU A 250 2.03 7.67 10.27
N GLU A 251 0.84 7.87 9.73
CA GLU A 251 0.38 9.21 9.30
C GLU A 251 0.28 10.16 10.48
N ASP A 252 -0.27 9.70 11.60
CA ASP A 252 -0.38 10.50 12.82
C ASP A 252 1.00 10.82 13.39
N ALA A 253 1.89 9.82 13.47
CA ALA A 253 3.26 10.01 13.92
C ALA A 253 4.03 11.00 13.04
N PHE A 254 3.86 10.90 11.71
CA PHE A 254 4.45 11.80 10.74
C PHE A 254 3.94 13.24 10.92
N ASN A 255 2.62 13.43 11.03
CA ASN A 255 2.00 14.73 11.22
C ASN A 255 2.39 15.37 12.55
N ILE A 256 2.54 14.59 13.63
CA ILE A 256 3.02 15.07 14.92
C ILE A 256 4.52 15.45 14.87
N ALA A 257 5.31 14.76 14.04
CA ALA A 257 6.74 15.04 13.89
C ALA A 257 7.03 16.26 12.98
N ARG A 258 6.16 16.62 12.05
CA ARG A 258 6.36 17.73 11.09
C ARG A 258 6.71 19.05 11.75
N PRO A 259 6.02 19.54 12.80
CA PRO A 259 6.38 20.78 13.47
C PRO A 259 7.78 20.79 14.09
N SER A 260 8.42 19.62 14.21
CA SER A 260 9.80 19.51 14.74
C SER A 260 10.85 19.89 13.70
N VAL A 261 10.49 19.89 12.41
CA VAL A 261 11.35 20.16 11.25
C VAL A 261 10.77 21.22 10.31
N GLU A 262 9.57 21.70 10.58
CA GLU A 262 8.89 22.76 9.82
C GLU A 262 8.57 23.92 10.77
N GLN A 263 8.84 25.15 10.35
CA GLN A 263 8.48 26.35 11.06
C GLN A 263 7.83 27.34 10.08
N ASP A 264 6.55 27.59 10.26
CA ASP A 264 5.72 28.39 9.36
C ASP A 264 5.80 27.86 7.90
N SER A 265 6.39 28.64 6.98
CA SER A 265 6.59 28.25 5.58
C SER A 265 7.98 27.65 5.30
N PHE A 266 8.82 27.49 6.31
CA PHE A 266 10.19 27.03 6.15
C PHE A 266 10.37 25.61 6.67
N VAL A 267 11.01 24.76 5.88
CA VAL A 267 11.45 23.45 6.31
C VAL A 267 12.89 23.57 6.83
N THR A 268 13.07 23.33 8.12
CA THR A 268 14.35 23.48 8.83
C THR A 268 15.12 22.17 8.99
N GLY A 269 14.44 21.05 8.72
CA GLY A 269 15.01 19.72 8.80
C GLY A 269 14.33 18.75 7.83
N LEU A 270 14.78 17.51 7.81
CA LEU A 270 14.27 16.47 6.92
C LEU A 270 13.61 15.33 7.69
N ILE A 271 12.42 14.92 7.28
CA ILE A 271 11.86 13.62 7.67
C ILE A 271 12.05 12.64 6.51
N CYS A 272 12.55 11.46 6.81
CA CYS A 272 12.67 10.36 5.87
C CYS A 272 11.94 9.13 6.42
N VAL A 273 10.85 8.73 5.78
CA VAL A 273 10.13 7.49 6.06
C VAL A 273 10.65 6.42 5.10
N TYR A 274 11.07 5.29 5.62
CA TYR A 274 11.49 4.18 4.77
C TYR A 274 11.00 2.85 5.32
N GLY A 275 10.65 1.96 4.42
CA GLY A 275 10.13 0.66 4.80
C GLY A 275 10.12 -0.34 3.67
N THR A 276 10.10 -1.60 4.05
CA THR A 276 9.90 -2.73 3.15
C THR A 276 8.40 -3.00 3.07
N ALA A 277 7.91 -3.40 1.92
CA ALA A 277 6.58 -3.93 1.77
C ALA A 277 6.37 -5.16 2.67
N SER A 278 5.20 -5.29 3.25
CA SER A 278 4.85 -6.35 4.21
C SER A 278 3.43 -6.85 3.93
N LEU A 279 3.17 -8.10 4.27
CA LEU A 279 1.83 -8.69 4.20
C LEU A 279 0.83 -8.11 5.23
N ASN A 280 1.30 -7.29 6.17
CA ASN A 280 0.43 -6.68 7.18
C ASN A 280 -0.26 -5.43 6.59
N ASN A 281 -1.54 -5.54 6.29
CA ASN A 281 -2.31 -4.54 5.54
C ASN A 281 -2.53 -3.21 6.25
N GLU A 282 -2.76 -3.22 7.57
CA GLU A 282 -3.12 -1.99 8.30
C GLU A 282 -1.94 -0.99 8.34
N SER A 283 -0.74 -1.50 8.64
CA SER A 283 0.46 -0.65 8.70
C SER A 283 0.98 -0.23 7.32
N MET A 284 0.74 -1.05 6.28
CA MET A 284 1.17 -0.70 4.92
C MET A 284 0.32 0.39 4.26
N THR A 285 -0.94 0.57 4.68
CA THR A 285 -1.86 1.56 4.09
C THR A 285 -1.30 2.98 4.20
N ALA A 286 -0.72 3.34 5.34
CA ALA A 286 -0.18 4.67 5.58
C ALA A 286 1.02 4.97 4.66
N ILE A 287 2.03 4.09 4.65
CA ILE A 287 3.21 4.30 3.78
C ILE A 287 2.83 4.27 2.29
N ALA A 288 1.85 3.43 1.91
CA ALA A 288 1.32 3.39 0.55
C ALA A 288 0.68 4.72 0.12
N ARG A 289 -0.14 5.34 0.98
CA ARG A 289 -0.73 6.66 0.72
C ARG A 289 0.33 7.75 0.59
N MET A 290 1.30 7.79 1.51
CA MET A 290 2.40 8.75 1.46
C MET A 290 3.23 8.57 0.19
N PHE A 291 3.45 7.34 -0.25
CA PHE A 291 4.21 7.01 -1.45
C PHE A 291 3.46 7.40 -2.73
N THR A 292 2.15 7.12 -2.82
CA THR A 292 1.34 7.38 -4.02
C THR A 292 0.83 8.81 -4.13
N ASN A 293 0.77 9.56 -3.02
CA ASN A 293 0.34 10.96 -2.98
C ASN A 293 1.37 11.84 -2.24
N PRO A 294 2.60 11.92 -2.73
CA PRO A 294 3.68 12.59 -2.02
C PRO A 294 3.40 14.08 -1.71
N GLU A 295 2.71 14.78 -2.60
CA GLU A 295 2.40 16.21 -2.45
C GLU A 295 1.52 16.50 -1.22
N ALA A 296 0.58 15.61 -0.89
CA ALA A 296 -0.30 15.77 0.27
C ALA A 296 0.47 15.77 1.62
N TYR A 297 1.67 15.22 1.63
CA TYR A 297 2.53 15.10 2.83
C TYR A 297 3.79 15.96 2.77
N ASN A 298 3.88 16.91 1.84
CA ASN A 298 5.09 17.71 1.59
C ASN A 298 6.32 16.84 1.28
N ILE A 299 6.12 15.73 0.58
CA ILE A 299 7.16 14.79 0.16
C ILE A 299 7.61 15.13 -1.27
N LEU A 300 8.91 14.99 -1.55
CA LEU A 300 9.44 15.14 -2.90
C LEU A 300 9.01 13.95 -3.75
N GLY A 301 8.10 14.19 -4.69
CA GLY A 301 7.68 13.20 -5.68
C GLY A 301 8.71 13.04 -6.79
N VAL A 302 8.85 11.82 -7.28
CA VAL A 302 9.63 11.46 -8.47
C VAL A 302 8.72 10.78 -9.49
N PRO A 303 9.00 10.87 -10.81
CA PRO A 303 8.22 10.16 -11.81
C PRO A 303 8.21 8.65 -11.54
N ASN A 304 7.05 8.01 -11.63
CA ASN A 304 6.94 6.56 -11.49
C ASN A 304 7.38 5.85 -12.78
N ILE A 305 8.67 5.72 -12.96
CA ILE A 305 9.29 5.08 -14.13
C ILE A 305 9.26 3.55 -14.08
N TRP A 306 8.78 2.96 -13.00
CA TRP A 306 8.83 1.51 -12.76
C TRP A 306 7.55 0.78 -13.18
N ASP A 307 6.38 1.44 -13.04
CA ASP A 307 5.10 0.90 -13.49
C ASP A 307 4.76 1.40 -14.90
N GLU A 308 4.37 0.50 -15.80
CA GLU A 308 4.07 0.83 -17.19
C GLU A 308 2.94 1.84 -17.32
N GLY A 309 3.13 2.87 -18.12
CA GLY A 309 2.14 3.91 -18.37
C GLY A 309 1.93 4.89 -17.22
N SER A 310 2.80 4.89 -16.21
CA SER A 310 2.68 5.74 -15.02
C SER A 310 3.69 6.89 -14.97
N ASP A 311 4.47 7.11 -16.02
CA ASP A 311 5.54 8.13 -16.07
C ASP A 311 5.08 9.56 -15.78
N ALA A 312 3.80 9.86 -16.03
CA ALA A 312 3.19 11.16 -15.73
C ALA A 312 2.73 11.29 -14.26
N ILE A 313 2.84 10.23 -13.45
CA ILE A 313 2.40 10.19 -12.06
C ILE A 313 3.62 10.25 -11.16
N ASN A 314 3.65 11.22 -10.25
CA ASN A 314 4.70 11.28 -9.23
C ASN A 314 4.38 10.34 -8.07
N CYS A 315 5.41 9.68 -7.57
CA CYS A 315 5.36 8.85 -6.37
C CYS A 315 6.58 9.11 -5.47
N GLY A 316 6.66 8.48 -4.32
CA GLY A 316 7.86 8.47 -3.50
C GLY A 316 9.03 7.74 -4.18
N PHE A 317 10.21 7.75 -3.54
CA PHE A 317 11.37 7.03 -4.08
C PHE A 317 11.18 5.51 -3.91
N PHE A 318 11.34 4.77 -5.00
CA PHE A 318 11.28 3.31 -5.01
C PHE A 318 12.65 2.70 -5.20
N HIS A 319 12.99 1.69 -4.37
CA HIS A 319 14.21 0.90 -4.56
C HIS A 319 13.85 -0.54 -4.91
N PRO A 320 13.81 -0.89 -6.21
CA PRO A 320 13.42 -2.21 -6.67
C PRO A 320 14.44 -3.29 -6.27
N TYR A 321 14.02 -4.53 -6.27
CA TYR A 321 14.88 -5.64 -5.88
C TYR A 321 16.03 -5.89 -6.85
N TYR A 322 15.85 -5.60 -8.15
CA TYR A 322 16.88 -5.79 -9.17
C TYR A 322 18.06 -4.81 -9.07
N GLU A 323 17.87 -3.62 -8.47
CA GLU A 323 18.99 -2.69 -8.25
C GLU A 323 19.90 -3.21 -7.13
N ASN A 324 21.22 -3.01 -7.30
CA ASN A 324 22.22 -3.50 -6.36
C ASN A 324 22.09 -5.02 -6.08
N LEU A 325 21.73 -5.80 -7.10
CA LEU A 325 21.69 -7.25 -6.99
C LEU A 325 23.13 -7.77 -7.23
N ASP A 326 23.66 -8.46 -6.24
CA ASP A 326 24.97 -9.09 -6.33
C ASP A 326 24.81 -10.57 -6.70
N GLY A 327 25.48 -10.96 -7.76
CA GLY A 327 25.52 -12.33 -8.23
C GLY A 327 26.80 -12.58 -8.99
N ILE A 328 27.39 -13.76 -8.84
CA ILE A 328 28.63 -14.09 -9.53
C ILE A 328 28.52 -15.48 -10.16
N ASP A 329 28.99 -15.57 -11.36
CA ASP A 329 29.24 -16.84 -12.01
C ASP A 329 30.33 -17.61 -11.24
N LYS A 330 30.00 -18.81 -10.75
CA LYS A 330 30.89 -19.62 -9.93
C LYS A 330 32.13 -20.13 -10.69
N LYS A 331 32.04 -20.21 -12.03
CA LYS A 331 33.14 -20.72 -12.87
C LYS A 331 34.11 -19.62 -13.28
N THR A 332 33.57 -18.45 -13.67
CA THR A 332 34.37 -17.34 -14.20
C THR A 332 34.75 -16.32 -13.12
N GLY A 333 34.01 -16.27 -11.98
CA GLY A 333 34.16 -15.28 -10.94
C GLY A 333 33.66 -13.88 -11.33
N LEU A 334 33.02 -13.73 -12.50
CA LEU A 334 32.52 -12.46 -12.99
C LEU A 334 31.19 -12.09 -12.35
N ARG A 335 30.95 -10.82 -12.14
CA ARG A 335 29.63 -10.31 -11.69
C ARG A 335 28.61 -10.48 -12.80
N LEU A 336 27.43 -11.02 -12.45
CA LEU A 336 26.36 -11.31 -13.41
C LEU A 336 25.38 -10.14 -13.58
N TYR A 337 25.13 -9.42 -12.49
CA TYR A 337 24.01 -8.46 -12.42
C TYR A 337 24.47 -7.01 -12.24
N MET A 338 25.79 -6.80 -12.16
CA MET A 338 26.40 -5.51 -11.92
C MET A 338 27.78 -5.47 -12.55
N ASP A 339 28.23 -4.32 -13.04
CA ASP A 339 29.60 -4.12 -13.48
C ASP A 339 30.54 -3.82 -12.28
N GLU A 340 31.81 -3.64 -12.57
CA GLU A 340 32.83 -3.35 -11.55
C GLU A 340 32.66 -1.97 -10.93
N ASP A 341 32.03 -1.06 -11.64
CA ASP A 341 31.73 0.31 -11.21
C ASP A 341 30.43 0.44 -10.40
N GLY A 342 29.75 -0.67 -10.13
CA GLY A 342 28.54 -0.69 -9.31
C GLY A 342 27.29 -0.25 -10.05
N ASN A 343 27.29 -0.23 -11.40
CA ASN A 343 26.09 0.00 -12.17
C ASN A 343 25.34 -1.32 -12.41
N THR A 344 24.07 -1.33 -12.13
CA THR A 344 23.21 -2.52 -12.28
C THR A 344 22.99 -2.85 -13.77
N ASN A 345 23.15 -4.12 -14.13
CA ASN A 345 22.63 -4.69 -15.38
C ASN A 345 21.16 -5.07 -15.17
N ARG A 346 20.25 -4.08 -15.35
CA ARG A 346 18.83 -4.23 -15.05
C ARG A 346 18.20 -5.41 -15.79
N LYS A 347 18.53 -5.59 -17.08
CA LYS A 347 17.96 -6.69 -17.87
C LYS A 347 18.32 -8.05 -17.27
N ALA A 348 19.60 -8.32 -17.06
CA ALA A 348 20.06 -9.59 -16.49
C ALA A 348 19.50 -9.83 -15.08
N SER A 349 19.39 -8.76 -14.26
CA SER A 349 18.83 -8.84 -12.92
C SER A 349 17.33 -9.17 -12.93
N ILE A 350 16.56 -8.55 -13.82
CA ILE A 350 15.11 -8.79 -13.94
C ILE A 350 14.86 -10.20 -14.48
N ASP A 351 15.58 -10.62 -15.54
CA ASP A 351 15.47 -11.97 -16.11
C ASP A 351 15.74 -13.05 -15.06
N TYR A 352 16.75 -12.84 -14.21
CA TYR A 352 17.03 -13.73 -13.08
C TYR A 352 15.88 -13.78 -12.08
N ILE A 353 15.35 -12.61 -11.67
CA ILE A 353 14.25 -12.54 -10.70
C ILE A 353 13.00 -13.27 -11.24
N ILE A 354 12.70 -13.10 -12.53
CA ILE A 354 11.57 -13.77 -13.17
C ILE A 354 11.78 -15.28 -13.14
N SER A 355 12.98 -15.77 -13.50
CA SER A 355 13.28 -17.21 -13.46
C SER A 355 13.20 -17.80 -12.04
N GLU A 356 13.58 -17.04 -11.01
CA GLU A 356 13.42 -17.49 -9.62
C GLU A 356 11.95 -17.50 -9.19
N ARG A 357 11.13 -16.55 -9.66
CA ARG A 357 9.68 -16.54 -9.41
C ARG A 357 8.99 -17.76 -10.06
N GLU A 358 9.35 -18.12 -11.29
CA GLU A 358 8.84 -19.31 -11.95
C GLU A 358 9.12 -20.58 -11.13
N LYS A 359 10.34 -20.75 -10.63
CA LYS A 359 10.70 -21.87 -9.74
C LYS A 359 9.92 -21.88 -8.42
N VAL A 360 9.58 -20.69 -7.89
CA VAL A 360 8.75 -20.58 -6.69
C VAL A 360 7.32 -20.99 -6.99
N VAL A 361 6.76 -20.57 -8.14
CA VAL A 361 5.42 -20.96 -8.59
C VAL A 361 5.31 -22.47 -8.77
N GLU A 362 6.31 -23.11 -9.41
CA GLU A 362 6.34 -24.57 -9.61
C GLU A 362 6.38 -25.37 -8.29
N LYS A 363 6.91 -24.79 -7.22
CA LYS A 363 7.10 -25.47 -5.93
C LYS A 363 6.16 -24.99 -4.84
N ALA A 364 5.35 -23.96 -5.09
CA ALA A 364 4.52 -23.35 -4.08
C ALA A 364 3.32 -24.24 -3.72
N ILE A 365 3.09 -24.36 -2.40
CA ILE A 365 1.95 -25.10 -1.83
C ILE A 365 0.70 -24.19 -1.80
N SER A 366 0.87 -22.86 -1.88
CA SER A 366 -0.22 -21.88 -1.88
C SER A 366 0.18 -20.57 -2.55
N ASP A 367 -0.78 -19.85 -3.11
CA ASP A 367 -0.61 -18.52 -3.71
C ASP A 367 -0.03 -17.50 -2.70
N LEU A 368 -0.37 -17.62 -1.44
CA LEU A 368 0.16 -16.78 -0.35
C LEU A 368 1.70 -16.82 -0.24
N ASN A 369 2.32 -17.96 -0.54
CA ASN A 369 3.77 -18.09 -0.51
C ASN A 369 4.43 -17.39 -1.70
N ILE A 370 3.78 -17.40 -2.86
CA ILE A 370 4.23 -16.71 -4.07
C ILE A 370 4.18 -15.20 -3.83
N ASP A 371 3.06 -14.73 -3.30
CA ASP A 371 2.83 -13.31 -3.04
C ASP A 371 3.80 -12.75 -2.00
N ALA A 372 4.03 -13.48 -0.91
CA ALA A 372 5.03 -13.13 0.09
C ALA A 372 6.44 -12.99 -0.53
N TYR A 373 6.78 -13.89 -1.44
CA TYR A 373 8.07 -13.84 -2.14
C TYR A 373 8.20 -12.60 -3.03
N ILE A 374 7.13 -12.26 -3.78
CA ILE A 374 7.09 -11.10 -4.68
C ILE A 374 7.15 -9.79 -3.90
N ILE A 375 6.34 -9.65 -2.84
CA ILE A 375 6.27 -8.44 -1.99
C ILE A 375 7.63 -8.13 -1.35
N GLU A 376 8.37 -9.13 -0.90
CA GLU A 376 9.71 -8.91 -0.34
C GLU A 376 10.76 -8.56 -1.41
N ARG A 377 10.52 -8.92 -2.68
CA ARG A 377 11.42 -8.75 -3.82
C ARG A 377 10.74 -8.07 -5.01
N PRO A 378 10.12 -6.91 -4.80
CA PRO A 378 9.35 -6.24 -5.83
C PRO A 378 10.28 -5.66 -6.92
N ILE A 379 9.86 -5.77 -8.16
CA ILE A 379 10.49 -5.08 -9.30
C ILE A 379 9.76 -3.79 -9.68
N ARG A 380 8.52 -3.60 -9.18
CA ARG A 380 7.66 -2.43 -9.42
C ARG A 380 7.00 -1.98 -8.11
N PRO A 381 6.67 -0.68 -7.95
CA PRO A 381 5.89 -0.20 -6.81
C PRO A 381 4.55 -0.91 -6.64
N SER A 382 3.84 -1.17 -7.74
CA SER A 382 2.57 -1.89 -7.73
C SER A 382 2.66 -3.27 -7.07
N GLU A 383 3.76 -4.00 -7.25
CA GLU A 383 3.99 -5.29 -6.57
C GLU A 383 4.22 -5.13 -5.05
N ALA A 384 4.95 -4.08 -4.66
CA ALA A 384 5.23 -3.78 -3.27
C ALA A 384 4.00 -3.27 -2.51
N LEU A 385 3.12 -2.56 -3.19
CA LEU A 385 1.90 -1.96 -2.65
C LEU A 385 0.69 -2.86 -2.83
N THR A 386 0.83 -3.99 -3.52
CA THR A 386 -0.24 -4.98 -3.61
C THR A 386 -0.53 -5.48 -2.20
N THR A 387 -1.61 -5.01 -1.63
CA THR A 387 -2.12 -5.48 -0.34
C THR A 387 -2.66 -6.90 -0.52
N TYR A 388 -1.78 -7.89 -0.38
CA TYR A 388 -2.20 -9.27 -0.24
C TYR A 388 -2.57 -9.50 1.22
N GLY A 389 -3.77 -9.87 1.43
CA GLY A 389 -4.26 -10.25 2.72
C GLY A 389 -5.44 -9.40 3.15
N ALA A 390 -6.53 -10.05 3.21
CA ALA A 390 -7.84 -9.84 3.74
C ALA A 390 -8.93 -9.72 2.67
N SER A 391 -8.73 -9.12 1.50
CA SER A 391 -9.82 -9.21 0.52
C SER A 391 -9.88 -10.61 -0.09
N ILE A 392 -11.01 -11.28 0.14
CA ILE A 392 -11.35 -12.56 -0.50
C ILE A 392 -11.71 -12.40 -1.97
N PHE A 393 -11.77 -11.16 -2.45
CA PHE A 393 -12.14 -10.82 -3.82
C PHE A 393 -10.92 -10.75 -4.75
N PRO A 394 -11.07 -11.06 -6.04
CA PRO A 394 -9.96 -11.17 -6.98
C PRO A 394 -9.40 -9.80 -7.38
N LYS A 395 -8.41 -9.29 -6.64
CA LYS A 395 -7.88 -7.92 -6.75
C LYS A 395 -7.42 -7.55 -8.15
N LYS A 396 -6.70 -8.43 -8.85
CA LYS A 396 -6.15 -8.12 -10.17
C LYS A 396 -7.24 -7.70 -11.15
N ILE A 397 -8.28 -8.51 -11.28
CA ILE A 397 -9.39 -8.20 -12.22
C ILE A 397 -10.21 -7.00 -11.77
N LEU A 398 -10.30 -6.75 -10.44
CA LEU A 398 -10.94 -5.55 -9.90
C LEU A 398 -10.13 -4.29 -10.24
N GLN A 399 -8.81 -4.34 -10.14
CA GLN A 399 -7.92 -3.22 -10.51
C GLN A 399 -8.00 -2.92 -12.02
N GLU A 400 -8.01 -3.96 -12.86
CA GLU A 400 -8.18 -3.82 -14.30
C GLU A 400 -9.53 -3.14 -14.63
N GLN A 401 -10.62 -3.55 -13.96
CA GLN A 401 -11.93 -2.95 -14.14
C GLN A 401 -11.98 -1.50 -13.63
N LEU A 402 -11.38 -1.21 -12.48
CA LEU A 402 -11.29 0.15 -11.95
C LEU A 402 -10.60 1.10 -12.93
N LEU A 403 -9.52 0.63 -13.55
CA LEU A 403 -8.81 1.40 -14.57
C LEU A 403 -9.70 1.64 -15.79
N LYS A 404 -10.42 0.61 -16.29
CA LYS A 404 -11.38 0.75 -17.40
C LYS A 404 -12.45 1.82 -17.09
N ILE A 405 -13.03 1.80 -15.89
CA ILE A 405 -14.04 2.79 -15.46
C ILE A 405 -13.45 4.20 -15.47
N LYS A 406 -12.21 4.36 -14.99
CA LYS A 406 -11.55 5.68 -14.87
C LYS A 406 -11.10 6.25 -16.23
N VAL A 407 -10.83 5.41 -17.21
CA VAL A 407 -10.25 5.84 -18.51
C VAL A 407 -11.28 5.83 -19.64
N ASN A 408 -12.21 4.86 -19.70
CA ASN A 408 -13.13 4.69 -20.83
C ASN A 408 -14.22 5.76 -20.84
N PRO A 409 -14.32 6.60 -21.90
CA PRO A 409 -15.33 7.65 -22.01
C PRO A 409 -16.75 7.08 -22.15
N ASP A 410 -16.93 5.91 -22.78
CA ASP A 410 -18.26 5.30 -22.98
C ASP A 410 -18.86 4.87 -21.63
N ILE A 411 -18.06 4.28 -20.75
CA ILE A 411 -18.50 3.92 -19.40
C ILE A 411 -18.87 5.18 -18.60
N LYS A 412 -18.10 6.26 -18.74
CA LYS A 412 -18.40 7.53 -18.07
C LYS A 412 -19.69 8.15 -18.58
N ALA A 413 -20.00 8.01 -19.87
CA ALA A 413 -21.22 8.52 -20.49
C ALA A 413 -22.48 7.78 -20.01
N LEU A 414 -22.37 6.52 -19.58
CA LEU A 414 -23.51 5.78 -19.01
C LEU A 414 -23.92 6.34 -17.63
N LYS A 415 -23.00 6.95 -16.89
CA LYS A 415 -23.25 7.43 -15.54
C LYS A 415 -24.12 8.68 -15.55
N GLN A 416 -25.27 8.60 -14.91
CA GLN A 416 -26.14 9.73 -14.61
C GLN A 416 -26.29 9.89 -13.10
N THR A 417 -26.21 11.11 -12.60
CA THR A 417 -26.40 11.42 -11.19
C THR A 417 -27.60 12.33 -10.98
N GLY A 418 -28.29 12.18 -9.86
CA GLY A 418 -29.48 12.96 -9.58
C GLY A 418 -30.24 12.50 -8.33
N HIS A 419 -31.51 12.87 -8.27
CA HIS A 419 -32.43 12.45 -7.23
C HIS A 419 -33.80 12.10 -7.82
N LEU A 420 -34.63 11.41 -7.02
CA LEU A 420 -36.00 11.12 -7.36
C LEU A 420 -36.93 12.07 -6.62
N LYS A 421 -37.86 12.72 -7.34
CA LYS A 421 -38.86 13.62 -6.80
C LYS A 421 -40.25 13.04 -7.01
N TRP A 422 -41.16 13.20 -6.01
CA TRP A 422 -42.56 12.83 -6.19
C TRP A 422 -43.27 13.76 -7.15
N GLU A 423 -43.89 13.20 -8.16
CA GLU A 423 -44.71 13.90 -9.12
C GLU A 423 -45.95 13.03 -9.46
N GLU A 424 -47.15 13.51 -9.26
CA GLU A 424 -48.40 12.77 -9.46
C GLU A 424 -48.45 11.39 -8.76
N GLY A 425 -47.85 11.28 -7.57
CA GLY A 425 -47.81 10.04 -6.79
C GLY A 425 -46.79 8.99 -7.24
N GLN A 426 -45.94 9.32 -8.20
CA GLN A 426 -44.83 8.47 -8.70
C GLN A 426 -43.50 9.17 -8.57
N PRO A 427 -42.39 8.44 -8.30
CA PRO A 427 -41.05 9.01 -8.31
C PRO A 427 -40.58 9.28 -9.74
N LYS A 428 -40.22 10.54 -10.01
CA LYS A 428 -39.62 10.95 -11.29
C LYS A 428 -38.17 11.32 -11.11
N TRP A 429 -37.35 10.96 -12.10
CA TRP A 429 -35.93 11.26 -12.15
C TRP A 429 -35.67 12.74 -12.42
N VAL A 430 -34.78 13.33 -11.62
CA VAL A 430 -34.26 14.69 -11.80
C VAL A 430 -32.75 14.62 -11.89
N HIS A 431 -32.21 14.85 -13.09
CA HIS A 431 -30.79 14.81 -13.35
C HIS A 431 -30.06 15.99 -12.71
N HIS A 432 -28.87 15.76 -12.15
CA HIS A 432 -27.97 16.80 -11.65
C HIS A 432 -26.95 17.17 -12.72
N VAL A 433 -26.71 18.48 -12.88
CA VAL A 433 -25.69 18.99 -13.82
C VAL A 433 -24.28 18.70 -13.33
N VAL A 434 -24.09 18.65 -12.00
CA VAL A 434 -22.81 18.35 -11.35
C VAL A 434 -22.94 17.01 -10.66
N ASP A 435 -21.92 16.17 -10.81
CA ASP A 435 -21.84 14.89 -10.10
C ASP A 435 -21.50 15.13 -8.62
N ASP A 436 -22.50 15.02 -7.76
CA ASP A 436 -22.44 15.14 -6.30
C ASP A 436 -22.58 13.81 -5.60
N SER A 437 -22.48 12.68 -6.32
CA SER A 437 -22.38 11.35 -5.74
C SER A 437 -21.04 11.16 -5.00
N ILE A 438 -21.00 10.25 -4.04
CA ILE A 438 -19.76 9.87 -3.35
C ILE A 438 -18.93 8.98 -4.28
N GLN A 439 -17.86 9.54 -4.85
CA GLN A 439 -17.09 8.94 -5.95
C GLN A 439 -15.91 8.10 -5.50
N SER A 440 -15.62 8.00 -4.21
CA SER A 440 -14.50 7.22 -3.67
C SER A 440 -14.95 6.37 -2.48
N TYR A 441 -14.25 5.26 -2.24
CA TYR A 441 -14.57 4.38 -1.12
C TYR A 441 -14.43 5.11 0.22
N ARG A 442 -13.28 5.69 0.49
CA ARG A 442 -13.16 6.53 1.68
C ARG A 442 -13.65 7.92 1.34
N ILE A 443 -14.70 8.32 2.05
CA ILE A 443 -15.27 9.66 1.87
C ILE A 443 -14.19 10.72 2.11
N LYS A 444 -14.07 11.66 1.20
CA LYS A 444 -13.17 12.81 1.35
C LYS A 444 -13.84 13.89 2.19
N SER A 445 -13.03 14.70 2.86
CA SER A 445 -13.54 15.85 3.63
C SER A 445 -14.29 16.88 2.78
N SER A 446 -14.02 16.90 1.47
CA SER A 446 -14.73 17.74 0.48
C SER A 446 -16.06 17.17 0.03
N ASP A 447 -16.32 15.89 0.28
CA ASP A 447 -17.52 15.22 -0.23
C ASP A 447 -18.74 15.58 0.64
N ARG A 448 -19.87 15.80 -0.01
CA ARG A 448 -21.16 15.96 0.68
C ARG A 448 -21.64 14.58 1.11
N LYS A 449 -21.89 14.44 2.41
CA LYS A 449 -22.36 13.16 2.99
C LYS A 449 -23.75 12.74 2.51
N ASP A 450 -24.57 13.69 2.06
CA ASP A 450 -25.91 13.39 1.55
C ASP A 450 -25.88 12.43 0.36
N GLY A 451 -24.83 12.52 -0.47
CA GLY A 451 -24.69 11.73 -1.70
C GLY A 451 -25.76 12.06 -2.75
N ALA A 452 -25.69 11.36 -3.86
CA ALA A 452 -26.70 11.39 -4.92
C ALA A 452 -26.93 10.00 -5.48
N ILE A 453 -28.10 9.74 -6.05
CA ILE A 453 -28.38 8.50 -6.76
C ILE A 453 -27.57 8.52 -8.06
N THR A 454 -26.89 7.41 -8.32
CA THR A 454 -26.22 7.12 -9.59
C THR A 454 -27.02 6.09 -10.36
N ILE A 455 -27.34 6.37 -11.63
CA ILE A 455 -28.04 5.45 -12.52
C ILE A 455 -27.17 5.20 -13.75
N TRP A 456 -26.99 3.93 -14.13
CA TRP A 456 -26.35 3.50 -15.38
C TRP A 456 -27.38 3.03 -16.41
N GLU A 457 -28.54 2.51 -15.93
CA GLU A 457 -29.65 2.11 -16.75
C GLU A 457 -30.96 2.44 -16.02
N HIS A 458 -31.87 3.17 -16.65
CA HIS A 458 -33.21 3.45 -16.15
C HIS A 458 -34.08 2.19 -16.23
N PRO A 459 -35.14 2.08 -15.37
CA PRO A 459 -36.03 0.92 -15.41
C PRO A 459 -36.74 0.80 -16.76
N ASP A 460 -36.99 -0.44 -17.16
CA ASP A 460 -37.85 -0.73 -18.31
C ASP A 460 -39.26 -0.15 -18.11
N PRO A 461 -39.99 0.16 -19.19
CA PRO A 461 -41.38 0.60 -19.06
C PRO A 461 -42.24 -0.51 -18.44
N ASN A 462 -42.88 -0.21 -17.28
CA ASN A 462 -43.73 -1.15 -16.52
C ASN A 462 -43.05 -2.48 -16.19
N PRO A 463 -41.91 -2.47 -15.49
CA PRO A 463 -41.17 -3.69 -15.24
C PRO A 463 -41.97 -4.62 -14.32
N PRO A 464 -41.94 -5.94 -14.57
CA PRO A 464 -42.61 -6.88 -13.66
C PRO A 464 -41.94 -6.87 -12.28
N PHE A 465 -42.73 -7.01 -11.22
CA PHE A 465 -42.21 -7.08 -9.87
C PHE A 465 -41.21 -8.22 -9.70
N GLY A 466 -40.01 -7.93 -9.24
CA GLY A 466 -38.94 -8.92 -9.07
C GLY A 466 -37.96 -9.03 -10.25
N LEU A 467 -38.19 -8.32 -11.38
CA LEU A 467 -37.15 -8.13 -12.41
C LEU A 467 -35.95 -7.39 -11.82
N TYR A 468 -36.22 -6.33 -11.05
CA TYR A 468 -35.20 -5.63 -10.29
C TYR A 468 -35.22 -6.08 -8.82
N ILE A 469 -34.03 -6.30 -8.26
CA ILE A 469 -33.83 -6.56 -6.84
C ILE A 469 -32.90 -5.49 -6.28
N MET A 470 -33.11 -5.13 -5.01
CA MET A 470 -32.31 -4.11 -4.34
C MET A 470 -31.79 -4.64 -3.02
N GLY A 471 -30.49 -4.50 -2.79
CA GLY A 471 -29.87 -4.76 -1.50
C GLY A 471 -29.56 -3.46 -0.78
N VAL A 472 -29.79 -3.41 0.53
CA VAL A 472 -29.63 -2.22 1.35
C VAL A 472 -28.87 -2.54 2.63
N ASP A 473 -27.81 -1.78 2.87
CA ASP A 473 -27.17 -1.62 4.19
C ASP A 473 -27.62 -0.28 4.76
N SER A 474 -28.36 -0.30 5.87
CA SER A 474 -28.98 0.88 6.48
C SER A 474 -28.45 1.15 7.89
N TYR A 475 -28.72 2.34 8.41
CA TYR A 475 -28.39 2.77 9.76
C TYR A 475 -29.62 3.37 10.45
N ASP A 476 -29.67 3.34 11.80
CA ASP A 476 -30.77 3.83 12.58
C ASP A 476 -30.53 5.18 13.28
N PHE A 477 -29.27 5.63 13.37
CA PHE A 477 -28.91 6.85 14.10
C PHE A 477 -28.47 7.95 13.16
N ASP A 478 -28.96 9.17 13.37
CA ASP A 478 -28.61 10.35 12.58
C ASP A 478 -27.14 10.72 12.74
N ALA A 479 -26.60 10.65 13.96
CA ALA A 479 -25.19 10.90 14.25
C ALA A 479 -24.38 9.60 14.27
N SER A 480 -23.21 9.62 13.64
CA SER A 480 -22.22 8.55 13.73
C SER A 480 -20.89 9.11 14.19
N GLN A 481 -20.24 8.43 15.14
CA GLN A 481 -18.84 8.68 15.51
C GLN A 481 -17.84 8.10 14.47
N THR A 482 -18.33 7.28 13.54
CA THR A 482 -17.58 6.68 12.45
C THR A 482 -17.98 7.31 11.12
N ASN A 483 -17.19 7.09 10.06
CA ASN A 483 -17.53 7.51 8.70
C ASN A 483 -18.45 6.49 7.98
N SER A 484 -19.26 5.72 8.72
CA SER A 484 -20.24 4.78 8.16
C SER A 484 -21.33 5.53 7.40
N LEU A 485 -21.64 5.03 6.22
CA LEU A 485 -22.68 5.52 5.33
C LEU A 485 -23.81 4.49 5.25
N GLY A 486 -24.94 4.85 4.67
CA GLY A 486 -25.89 3.88 4.16
C GLY A 486 -25.63 3.62 2.68
N SER A 487 -25.90 2.41 2.22
CA SER A 487 -25.72 2.06 0.81
C SER A 487 -26.85 1.18 0.28
N ALA A 488 -27.19 1.38 -0.99
CA ALA A 488 -28.15 0.58 -1.71
C ALA A 488 -27.75 0.39 -3.17
N PHE A 489 -27.95 -0.83 -3.65
CA PHE A 489 -27.69 -1.19 -5.06
C PHE A 489 -28.92 -1.84 -5.68
N VAL A 490 -29.30 -1.39 -6.87
CA VAL A 490 -30.33 -2.01 -7.69
C VAL A 490 -29.67 -2.89 -8.75
N PHE A 491 -30.16 -4.10 -8.88
CA PHE A 491 -29.65 -5.12 -9.76
C PHE A 491 -30.76 -5.60 -10.69
N LYS A 492 -30.51 -5.58 -12.02
CA LYS A 492 -31.38 -6.15 -13.04
C LYS A 492 -31.07 -7.63 -13.21
N ARG A 493 -32.04 -8.49 -12.98
CA ARG A 493 -31.86 -9.94 -13.10
C ARG A 493 -31.66 -10.37 -14.54
N PHE A 494 -31.23 -11.62 -14.72
CA PHE A 494 -31.11 -12.25 -16.03
C PHE A 494 -32.42 -12.13 -16.82
N GLN A 495 -32.32 -11.75 -18.08
CA GLN A 495 -33.41 -11.66 -19.03
C GLN A 495 -32.90 -12.09 -20.40
N ASP A 496 -33.56 -13.09 -21.01
CA ASP A 496 -33.20 -13.55 -22.33
C ASP A 496 -33.34 -12.41 -23.36
N PHE A 497 -32.38 -12.35 -24.30
CA PHE A 497 -32.36 -11.43 -25.45
C PHE A 497 -32.03 -9.96 -25.12
N GLU A 498 -31.65 -9.61 -23.89
CA GLU A 498 -31.22 -8.26 -23.57
C GLU A 498 -29.71 -8.17 -23.29
N SER A 499 -29.08 -7.07 -23.75
CA SER A 499 -27.65 -6.83 -23.54
C SER A 499 -27.34 -6.39 -22.10
N PHE A 500 -28.29 -5.71 -21.44
CA PHE A 500 -28.18 -5.18 -20.07
C PHE A 500 -29.02 -6.04 -19.12
N HIS A 501 -28.46 -7.11 -18.63
CA HIS A 501 -29.09 -7.98 -17.62
C HIS A 501 -28.00 -8.57 -16.73
N ASP A 502 -28.38 -9.13 -15.58
CA ASP A 502 -27.50 -9.73 -14.57
C ASP A 502 -26.40 -8.74 -14.12
N MET A 503 -26.77 -7.49 -13.88
CA MET A 503 -25.86 -6.40 -13.56
C MET A 503 -26.45 -5.33 -12.65
N PHE A 504 -25.58 -4.56 -12.02
CA PHE A 504 -26.00 -3.41 -11.22
C PHE A 504 -26.35 -2.22 -12.12
N VAL A 505 -27.55 -1.68 -11.94
CA VAL A 505 -28.10 -0.59 -12.79
C VAL A 505 -28.21 0.74 -12.06
N ALA A 506 -28.25 0.74 -10.72
CA ALA A 506 -28.25 1.97 -9.93
C ALA A 506 -27.59 1.76 -8.56
N GLU A 507 -27.09 2.86 -7.99
CA GLU A 507 -26.49 2.95 -6.66
C GLU A 507 -26.98 4.21 -5.95
N TYR A 508 -27.22 4.09 -4.64
CA TYR A 508 -27.26 5.24 -3.74
C TYR A 508 -26.41 4.95 -2.52
N THR A 509 -25.42 5.80 -2.27
CA THR A 509 -24.60 5.76 -1.07
C THR A 509 -24.57 7.15 -0.47
N GLY A 510 -24.92 7.26 0.82
CA GLY A 510 -24.95 8.55 1.50
C GLY A 510 -25.33 8.45 2.96
N ARG A 511 -25.16 9.56 3.66
CA ARG A 511 -25.63 9.77 5.03
C ARG A 511 -26.21 11.17 5.17
N PRO A 512 -27.45 11.40 4.75
CA PRO A 512 -28.14 12.67 4.97
C PRO A 512 -28.27 12.97 6.47
N ALA A 513 -28.65 14.21 6.78
CA ALA A 513 -28.75 14.69 8.16
C ALA A 513 -29.74 13.89 9.03
N MET A 514 -30.78 13.34 8.42
CA MET A 514 -31.76 12.48 9.08
C MET A 514 -31.78 11.09 8.41
N ALA A 515 -31.86 10.04 9.21
CA ALA A 515 -31.94 8.67 8.71
C ALA A 515 -33.23 8.45 7.87
N GLU A 516 -34.31 9.16 8.18
CA GLU A 516 -35.56 9.10 7.42
C GLU A 516 -35.39 9.60 5.97
N ASP A 517 -34.50 10.56 5.70
CA ASP A 517 -34.21 11.04 4.34
C ASP A 517 -33.51 9.96 3.51
N PHE A 518 -32.67 9.15 4.17
CA PHE A 518 -32.07 7.97 3.55
C PHE A 518 -33.14 6.95 3.21
N TYR A 519 -34.03 6.60 4.16
CA TYR A 519 -35.10 5.62 3.95
C TYR A 519 -36.06 6.09 2.84
N GLU A 520 -36.37 7.38 2.79
CA GLU A 520 -37.24 7.94 1.76
C GLU A 520 -36.59 7.85 0.37
N THR A 521 -35.29 8.07 0.28
CA THR A 521 -34.54 7.90 -0.98
C THR A 521 -34.59 6.45 -1.45
N ILE A 522 -34.40 5.48 -0.52
CA ILE A 522 -34.51 4.04 -0.80
C ILE A 522 -35.92 3.68 -1.26
N ARG A 523 -36.96 4.19 -0.58
CA ARG A 523 -38.37 3.96 -0.93
C ARG A 523 -38.67 4.47 -2.35
N ARG A 524 -38.25 5.68 -2.70
CA ARG A 524 -38.43 6.23 -4.07
C ARG A 524 -37.72 5.39 -5.10
N LEU A 525 -36.49 4.98 -4.81
CA LEU A 525 -35.69 4.17 -5.72
C LEU A 525 -36.32 2.77 -5.94
N ALA A 526 -36.82 2.15 -4.86
CA ALA A 526 -37.52 0.86 -4.92
C ALA A 526 -38.80 0.93 -5.76
N ILE A 527 -39.61 1.99 -5.59
CA ILE A 527 -40.82 2.19 -6.40
C ILE A 527 -40.45 2.50 -7.85
N TYR A 528 -39.44 3.33 -8.09
CA TYR A 528 -39.00 3.72 -9.43
C TYR A 528 -38.61 2.50 -10.29
N TYR A 529 -37.92 1.53 -9.72
CA TYR A 529 -37.53 0.29 -10.37
C TYR A 529 -38.55 -0.86 -10.21
N ASN A 530 -39.62 -0.67 -9.45
CA ASN A 530 -40.49 -1.75 -9.01
C ASN A 530 -39.71 -2.91 -8.41
N ALA A 531 -38.71 -2.57 -7.59
CA ALA A 531 -37.70 -3.51 -7.10
C ALA A 531 -38.14 -4.19 -5.80
N ARG A 532 -37.77 -5.48 -5.66
CA ARG A 532 -37.86 -6.21 -4.41
C ARG A 532 -36.67 -5.91 -3.53
N VAL A 533 -36.86 -5.47 -2.28
CA VAL A 533 -35.80 -4.93 -1.40
C VAL A 533 -35.45 -5.91 -0.30
N LEU A 534 -34.18 -6.30 -0.20
CA LEU A 534 -33.59 -7.00 0.95
C LEU A 534 -32.65 -6.06 1.70
N PHE A 535 -32.80 -5.97 3.00
CA PHE A 535 -32.01 -5.09 3.86
C PHE A 535 -31.44 -5.84 5.05
N GLU A 536 -30.34 -5.34 5.63
CA GLU A 536 -29.84 -5.83 6.90
C GLU A 536 -30.79 -5.44 8.03
N ASN A 537 -31.43 -6.43 8.66
CA ASN A 537 -32.43 -6.24 9.69
C ASN A 537 -31.80 -6.09 11.10
N ASN A 538 -30.48 -5.93 11.19
CA ASN A 538 -29.79 -5.54 12.43
C ASN A 538 -30.25 -4.15 12.89
N ASN A 539 -30.71 -3.31 11.95
CA ASN A 539 -31.30 -1.99 12.11
C ASN A 539 -32.78 -2.06 11.66
N LYS A 540 -33.73 -1.55 12.48
CA LYS A 540 -35.15 -1.68 12.23
C LYS A 540 -35.83 -0.42 11.67
N GLY A 541 -35.15 0.69 11.60
CA GLY A 541 -35.68 1.97 11.17
C GLY A 541 -36.29 1.91 9.77
N ILE A 542 -35.56 1.33 8.81
CA ILE A 542 -36.04 1.19 7.42
C ILE A 542 -37.36 0.36 7.34
N TYR A 543 -37.47 -0.74 8.09
CA TYR A 543 -38.69 -1.55 8.14
C TYR A 543 -39.86 -0.73 8.64
N THR A 544 -39.69 -0.04 9.76
CA THR A 544 -40.76 0.80 10.37
C THR A 544 -41.18 1.91 9.41
N TYR A 545 -40.21 2.52 8.70
CA TYR A 545 -40.49 3.56 7.73
C TYR A 545 -41.34 3.06 6.56
N PHE A 546 -40.99 1.89 5.98
CA PHE A 546 -41.75 1.30 4.88
C PHE A 546 -43.17 0.88 5.29
N VAL A 547 -43.37 0.34 6.52
CA VAL A 547 -44.71 0.02 7.07
C VAL A 547 -45.55 1.28 7.23
N ASN A 548 -44.97 2.36 7.79
CA ASN A 548 -45.70 3.63 8.01
C ASN A 548 -46.09 4.29 6.66
N HIS A 549 -45.42 3.97 5.57
CA HIS A 549 -45.74 4.49 4.24
C HIS A 549 -46.44 3.44 3.35
N HIS A 550 -46.98 2.36 3.92
CA HIS A 550 -47.73 1.29 3.22
C HIS A 550 -46.95 0.66 2.05
N CYS A 551 -45.60 0.53 2.17
CA CYS A 551 -44.68 -0.01 1.17
C CYS A 551 -44.00 -1.30 1.60
N GLU A 552 -44.47 -1.97 2.67
CA GLU A 552 -43.88 -3.23 3.18
C GLU A 552 -43.93 -4.38 2.16
N TYR A 553 -44.83 -4.31 1.15
CA TYR A 553 -44.91 -5.28 0.06
C TYR A 553 -43.65 -5.32 -0.81
N LEU A 554 -42.87 -4.24 -0.85
CA LEU A 554 -41.57 -4.17 -1.55
C LEU A 554 -40.46 -4.93 -0.80
N LEU A 555 -40.62 -5.11 0.53
CA LEU A 555 -39.60 -5.73 1.37
C LEU A 555 -39.59 -7.25 1.23
N ALA A 556 -38.39 -7.81 0.97
CA ALA A 556 -38.21 -9.25 0.93
C ALA A 556 -38.10 -9.88 2.32
N GLU A 557 -38.50 -11.13 2.43
CA GLU A 557 -38.16 -11.99 3.56
C GLU A 557 -36.74 -12.51 3.45
N ALA A 558 -36.18 -13.00 4.58
CA ALA A 558 -34.87 -13.63 4.56
C ALA A 558 -34.85 -14.79 3.55
N PRO A 559 -33.82 -14.87 2.68
CA PRO A 559 -33.69 -15.93 1.69
C PRO A 559 -33.60 -17.34 2.33
N ASP A 560 -34.30 -18.35 1.80
CA ASP A 560 -34.25 -19.74 2.28
C ASP A 560 -32.83 -20.37 2.18
N VAL A 561 -32.00 -19.87 1.32
CA VAL A 561 -30.59 -20.31 1.18
C VAL A 561 -29.79 -20.09 2.46
N ILE A 562 -30.22 -19.14 3.29
CA ILE A 562 -29.60 -18.79 4.57
C ILE A 562 -29.95 -19.79 5.66
N ASP A 563 -31.17 -20.35 5.65
CA ASP A 563 -31.60 -21.38 6.61
C ASP A 563 -30.71 -22.63 6.56
N LYS A 564 -30.11 -22.90 5.42
CA LYS A 564 -29.17 -24.02 5.23
C LYS A 564 -27.78 -23.78 5.81
N ILE A 565 -27.41 -22.52 6.04
CA ILE A 565 -26.11 -22.11 6.57
C ILE A 565 -26.11 -22.17 8.10
N ILE A 566 -27.27 -21.96 8.72
CA ILE A 566 -27.43 -21.92 10.17
C ILE A 566 -28.10 -23.22 10.63
N GLU A 567 -27.34 -24.30 10.78
CA GLU A 567 -27.83 -25.51 11.41
C GLU A 567 -28.25 -25.22 12.88
N GLY A 568 -29.54 -25.29 13.15
CA GLY A 568 -30.09 -25.34 14.53
C GLY A 568 -30.61 -24.04 15.15
N SER A 569 -30.55 -22.88 14.48
CA SER A 569 -31.25 -21.68 14.98
C SER A 569 -32.55 -21.44 14.26
N LYS A 570 -33.63 -21.19 15.00
CA LYS A 570 -34.87 -20.68 14.42
C LYS A 570 -34.59 -19.27 13.90
N VAL A 571 -34.36 -19.14 12.61
CA VAL A 571 -34.32 -17.82 11.96
C VAL A 571 -35.69 -17.17 12.15
N SER A 572 -35.72 -15.98 12.73
CA SER A 572 -36.93 -15.19 12.87
C SER A 572 -37.50 -14.96 11.47
N ARG A 573 -38.63 -15.54 11.15
CA ARG A 573 -39.37 -15.30 9.91
C ARG A 573 -39.89 -13.87 9.94
N GLY A 574 -39.19 -12.99 9.25
CA GLY A 574 -39.53 -11.57 9.15
C GLY A 574 -38.90 -10.96 7.89
N LYS A 575 -39.22 -9.71 7.61
CA LYS A 575 -38.63 -8.95 6.51
C LYS A 575 -37.18 -8.61 6.82
N GLY A 576 -36.34 -8.66 5.78
CA GLY A 576 -34.89 -8.41 5.88
C GLY A 576 -34.09 -9.64 6.35
N ILE A 577 -32.80 -9.46 6.53
CA ILE A 577 -31.84 -10.51 6.89
C ILE A 577 -31.02 -10.08 8.12
N HIS A 578 -30.96 -10.93 9.14
CA HIS A 578 -30.08 -10.73 10.29
C HIS A 578 -28.68 -11.26 9.95
N VAL A 579 -27.72 -10.36 9.71
CA VAL A 579 -26.38 -10.72 9.26
C VAL A 579 -25.50 -11.12 10.44
N THR A 580 -25.20 -12.42 10.52
CA THR A 580 -24.19 -13.00 11.40
C THR A 580 -22.86 -13.11 10.64
N LYS A 581 -21.78 -13.50 11.34
CA LYS A 581 -20.46 -13.73 10.70
C LYS A 581 -20.53 -14.79 9.60
N ASP A 582 -21.25 -15.88 9.83
CA ASP A 582 -21.35 -16.99 8.87
C ASP A 582 -22.17 -16.58 7.64
N ILE A 583 -23.26 -15.83 7.83
CA ILE A 583 -24.05 -15.27 6.73
C ILE A 583 -23.21 -14.28 5.92
N ARG A 584 -22.44 -13.41 6.58
CA ARG A 584 -21.52 -12.48 5.90
C ARG A 584 -20.49 -13.23 5.06
N ASN A 585 -19.90 -14.30 5.58
CA ASN A 585 -18.97 -15.14 4.83
C ASN A 585 -19.62 -15.78 3.60
N ALA A 586 -20.85 -16.25 3.72
CA ALA A 586 -21.58 -16.79 2.58
C ALA A 586 -21.92 -15.72 1.52
N MET A 587 -22.40 -14.54 1.96
CA MET A 587 -22.63 -13.40 1.06
C MET A 587 -21.35 -13.02 0.29
N ASN A 588 -20.23 -12.95 0.97
CA ASN A 588 -18.94 -12.67 0.36
C ASN A 588 -18.53 -13.76 -0.64
N GLY A 589 -18.82 -15.02 -0.35
CA GLY A 589 -18.64 -16.14 -1.29
C GLY A 589 -19.44 -15.93 -2.57
N TRP A 590 -20.73 -15.60 -2.46
CA TRP A 590 -21.61 -15.34 -3.62
C TRP A 590 -21.19 -14.08 -4.40
N ILE A 591 -20.70 -13.03 -3.74
CA ILE A 591 -20.09 -11.87 -4.43
C ILE A 591 -18.89 -12.34 -5.24
N ARG A 592 -17.98 -13.13 -4.65
CA ARG A 592 -16.80 -13.64 -5.35
C ARG A 592 -17.18 -14.52 -6.55
N GLU A 593 -18.16 -15.41 -6.41
CA GLU A 593 -18.68 -16.23 -7.50
C GLU A 593 -19.20 -15.35 -8.64
N TYR A 594 -20.05 -14.35 -8.33
CA TYR A 594 -20.57 -13.41 -9.30
C TYR A 594 -19.45 -12.67 -10.07
N LEU A 595 -18.43 -12.17 -9.36
CA LEU A 595 -17.31 -11.46 -9.99
C LEU A 595 -16.53 -12.31 -10.99
N LEU A 596 -16.42 -13.62 -10.73
CA LEU A 596 -15.65 -14.56 -11.54
C LEU A 596 -16.47 -15.23 -12.63
N GLU A 597 -17.80 -15.25 -12.51
CA GLU A 597 -18.73 -15.87 -13.46
C GLU A 597 -18.57 -15.21 -14.83
N GLN A 598 -18.50 -16.04 -15.88
CA GLN A 598 -18.41 -15.60 -17.28
C GLN A 598 -19.81 -15.41 -17.86
N PHE A 599 -20.04 -14.31 -18.53
CA PHE A 599 -21.28 -14.05 -19.27
C PHE A 599 -21.09 -14.11 -20.79
N ASP A 600 -19.85 -14.20 -21.25
CA ASP A 600 -19.45 -14.27 -22.66
C ASP A 600 -18.08 -14.95 -22.73
N ASP A 601 -17.67 -15.45 -23.90
CA ASP A 601 -16.48 -16.30 -24.12
C ASP A 601 -15.18 -15.79 -23.48
N ASN A 602 -15.05 -14.48 -23.23
CA ASN A 602 -13.87 -13.91 -22.61
C ASN A 602 -14.16 -12.81 -21.57
N ARG A 603 -15.45 -12.57 -21.21
CA ARG A 603 -15.82 -11.47 -20.31
C ARG A 603 -16.49 -12.00 -19.04
N ARG A 604 -16.09 -11.39 -17.89
CA ARG A 604 -16.62 -11.74 -16.56
C ARG A 604 -17.58 -10.68 -16.05
N ASN A 605 -18.48 -11.06 -15.14
CA ASN A 605 -19.45 -10.14 -14.55
C ASN A 605 -18.80 -8.94 -13.84
N VAL A 606 -17.57 -9.04 -13.36
CA VAL A 606 -16.82 -7.88 -12.84
C VAL A 606 -16.78 -6.73 -13.85
N GLU A 607 -16.76 -6.99 -15.14
CA GLU A 607 -16.71 -5.98 -16.21
C GLU A 607 -18.04 -5.24 -16.40
N ARG A 608 -19.12 -5.76 -15.79
CA ARG A 608 -20.45 -5.14 -15.74
C ARG A 608 -20.67 -4.28 -14.47
N ILE A 609 -19.66 -4.13 -13.62
CA ILE A 609 -19.70 -3.23 -12.45
C ILE A 609 -19.12 -1.88 -12.88
N PHE A 610 -19.94 -0.84 -12.85
CA PHE A 610 -19.55 0.53 -13.25
C PHE A 610 -19.34 1.47 -12.06
N SER A 611 -19.56 1.01 -10.82
CA SER A 611 -19.27 1.78 -9.60
C SER A 611 -17.79 1.69 -9.23
N ALA A 612 -17.04 2.77 -9.47
CA ALA A 612 -15.65 2.86 -9.05
C ALA A 612 -15.48 2.72 -7.52
N PRO A 613 -16.28 3.42 -6.67
CA PRO A 613 -16.15 3.27 -5.23
C PRO A 613 -16.51 1.88 -4.71
N LEU A 614 -17.41 1.13 -5.34
CA LEU A 614 -17.67 -0.27 -5.01
C LEU A 614 -16.45 -1.15 -5.32
N ILE A 615 -15.82 -0.95 -6.49
CA ILE A 615 -14.60 -1.68 -6.83
C ILE A 615 -13.47 -1.35 -5.84
N GLU A 616 -13.34 -0.10 -5.42
CA GLU A 616 -12.37 0.31 -4.40
C GLU A 616 -12.63 -0.37 -3.05
N GLU A 617 -13.91 -0.47 -2.62
CA GLU A 617 -14.28 -1.22 -1.41
C GLU A 617 -13.95 -2.71 -1.51
N LEU A 618 -14.24 -3.36 -2.65
CA LEU A 618 -13.92 -4.77 -2.88
C LEU A 618 -12.41 -5.03 -2.85
N ILE A 619 -11.60 -4.12 -3.38
CA ILE A 619 -10.14 -4.20 -3.33
C ILE A 619 -9.61 -4.07 -1.89
N GLU A 620 -10.17 -3.15 -1.11
CA GLU A 620 -9.73 -2.87 0.26
C GLU A 620 -10.43 -3.72 1.33
N TRP A 621 -11.41 -4.53 0.96
CA TRP A 621 -12.23 -5.30 1.89
C TRP A 621 -11.39 -6.12 2.88
N ASN A 622 -11.81 -6.14 4.14
CA ASN A 622 -11.25 -6.94 5.22
C ASN A 622 -12.28 -7.15 6.34
N ASP A 623 -12.04 -8.11 7.23
CA ASP A 623 -12.98 -8.52 8.29
C ASP A 623 -13.27 -7.45 9.36
N LYS A 624 -12.43 -6.40 9.45
CA LYS A 624 -12.47 -5.40 10.53
C LYS A 624 -12.93 -4.02 10.07
N GLY A 625 -12.89 -3.77 8.76
CA GLY A 625 -13.28 -2.49 8.17
C GLY A 625 -14.79 -2.33 8.04
N ASN A 626 -15.22 -1.12 7.73
CA ASN A 626 -16.59 -0.79 7.38
C ASN A 626 -16.70 -0.67 5.86
N PHE A 627 -17.54 -1.52 5.25
CA PHE A 627 -17.68 -1.67 3.81
C PHE A 627 -19.17 -1.70 3.44
N ASP A 628 -19.80 -0.54 3.50
CA ASP A 628 -21.26 -0.37 3.39
C ASP A 628 -21.78 -0.81 2.01
N ARG A 629 -21.01 -0.55 0.93
CA ARG A 629 -21.39 -0.98 -0.43
C ARG A 629 -21.28 -2.49 -0.58
N VAL A 630 -20.24 -3.09 -0.03
CA VAL A 630 -20.06 -4.56 -0.07
C VAL A 630 -21.17 -5.26 0.73
N ALA A 631 -21.61 -4.70 1.88
CA ALA A 631 -22.73 -5.21 2.63
C ALA A 631 -24.04 -5.15 1.82
N ALA A 632 -24.31 -4.01 1.17
CA ALA A 632 -25.49 -3.85 0.33
C ALA A 632 -25.53 -4.84 -0.85
N ILE A 633 -24.42 -5.01 -1.60
CA ILE A 633 -24.38 -6.00 -2.69
C ILE A 633 -24.42 -7.44 -2.17
N GLY A 634 -23.99 -7.70 -0.94
CA GLY A 634 -24.18 -9.00 -0.28
C GLY A 634 -25.64 -9.39 -0.18
N CYS A 635 -26.53 -8.44 0.19
CA CYS A 635 -27.98 -8.64 0.18
C CYS A 635 -28.51 -8.92 -1.23
N VAL A 636 -27.99 -8.22 -2.26
CA VAL A 636 -28.36 -8.49 -3.66
C VAL A 636 -27.99 -9.91 -4.04
N MET A 637 -26.76 -10.34 -3.77
CA MET A 637 -26.29 -11.69 -4.14
C MET A 637 -27.04 -12.79 -3.40
N ALA A 638 -27.44 -12.57 -2.13
CA ALA A 638 -28.30 -13.51 -1.40
C ALA A 638 -29.66 -13.71 -2.08
N MET A 639 -30.29 -12.64 -2.56
CA MET A 639 -31.54 -12.73 -3.34
C MET A 639 -31.31 -13.37 -4.71
N ARG A 640 -30.23 -13.02 -5.41
CA ARG A 640 -29.88 -13.60 -6.70
C ARG A 640 -29.75 -15.12 -6.58
N GLN A 641 -29.06 -15.61 -5.56
CA GLN A 641 -28.85 -17.04 -5.32
C GLN A 641 -30.17 -17.78 -5.01
N GLN A 642 -31.06 -17.21 -4.21
CA GLN A 642 -32.36 -17.81 -3.92
C GLN A 642 -33.23 -17.91 -5.16
N LEU A 643 -33.31 -16.86 -5.95
CA LEU A 643 -34.16 -16.80 -7.12
C LEU A 643 -33.68 -17.77 -8.19
N TRP A 644 -32.37 -17.90 -8.38
CA TRP A 644 -31.77 -18.90 -9.25
C TRP A 644 -32.12 -20.33 -8.83
N LEU A 645 -32.04 -20.65 -7.53
CA LEU A 645 -32.44 -21.98 -7.01
C LEU A 645 -33.93 -22.25 -7.15
N ALA A 646 -34.78 -21.23 -7.04
CA ALA A 646 -36.21 -21.36 -7.25
C ALA A 646 -36.54 -21.66 -8.72
N ASP A 647 -35.90 -20.97 -9.63
CA ASP A 647 -36.07 -21.18 -11.08
C ASP A 647 -35.59 -22.59 -11.49
N VAL A 648 -34.45 -23.05 -10.96
CA VAL A 648 -33.96 -24.44 -11.16
C VAL A 648 -34.93 -25.48 -10.59
N LYS A 649 -35.54 -25.24 -9.43
CA LYS A 649 -36.54 -26.12 -8.85
C LYS A 649 -37.80 -26.15 -9.70
N LYS A 650 -38.27 -25.01 -10.18
CA LYS A 650 -39.45 -24.90 -11.05
C LYS A 650 -39.25 -25.63 -12.37
N ALA A 651 -38.08 -25.44 -13.00
CA ALA A 651 -37.72 -26.18 -14.21
C ALA A 651 -37.70 -27.70 -13.98
N LYS A 652 -37.16 -28.17 -12.82
CA LYS A 652 -37.16 -29.60 -12.48
C LYS A 652 -38.55 -30.16 -12.13
N GLU A 653 -39.46 -29.33 -11.62
CA GLU A 653 -40.86 -29.72 -11.37
C GLU A 653 -41.68 -29.72 -12.67
N GLU A 654 -41.43 -28.81 -13.59
CA GLU A 654 -41.99 -28.78 -14.96
C GLU A 654 -41.52 -29.95 -15.78
N ASP A 655 -40.24 -30.33 -15.71
CA ASP A 655 -39.70 -31.54 -16.35
C ASP A 655 -40.29 -32.82 -15.79
N LYS A 656 -40.63 -32.90 -14.49
CA LYS A 656 -41.33 -34.04 -13.89
C LYS A 656 -42.78 -34.16 -14.33
N ASN A 657 -43.42 -33.04 -14.65
CA ASN A 657 -44.81 -32.98 -15.10
C ASN A 657 -44.94 -33.13 -16.63
N ASN A 658 -43.83 -32.94 -17.37
CA ASN A 658 -43.79 -33.03 -18.85
C ASN A 658 -43.18 -34.35 -19.35
N ASP A 659 -43.62 -35.49 -18.81
CA ASP A 659 -43.32 -36.80 -19.35
C ASP A 659 -44.02 -37.06 -20.73
N ILE A 660 -44.68 -36.04 -21.27
CA ILE A 660 -45.27 -36.04 -22.61
C ILE A 660 -45.11 -34.64 -23.23
N LEU A 661 -44.29 -34.60 -24.34
CA LEU A 661 -44.11 -33.52 -25.30
C LEU A 661 -42.88 -32.60 -25.13
N GLU A 662 -41.94 -32.87 -26.04
CA GLU A 662 -40.97 -31.98 -26.70
C GLU A 662 -40.33 -30.86 -25.84
N VAL A 663 -39.15 -31.21 -25.37
CA VAL A 663 -38.19 -30.25 -24.74
C VAL A 663 -37.65 -29.34 -25.85
N PRO A 664 -37.70 -28.02 -25.75
CA PRO A 664 -37.04 -27.11 -26.67
C PRO A 664 -35.53 -27.38 -26.74
N LEU A 665 -34.96 -27.31 -27.94
CA LEU A 665 -33.56 -27.64 -28.26
C LEU A 665 -32.53 -26.93 -27.35
N PHE A 666 -32.87 -25.80 -26.80
CA PHE A 666 -32.02 -24.99 -25.93
C PHE A 666 -31.84 -25.52 -24.49
N SER A 667 -32.82 -26.23 -23.92
CA SER A 667 -32.69 -26.82 -22.59
C SER A 667 -31.75 -28.00 -22.56
N LYS A 668 -31.65 -28.74 -23.67
CA LYS A 668 -30.72 -29.88 -23.82
C LYS A 668 -29.27 -29.42 -23.98
N ALA A 669 -29.02 -28.39 -24.76
CA ALA A 669 -27.68 -27.80 -24.89
C ALA A 669 -27.15 -27.20 -23.58
N PHE A 670 -28.02 -26.60 -22.76
CA PHE A 670 -27.70 -26.11 -21.46
C PHE A 670 -27.45 -27.23 -20.44
N TYR A 671 -28.22 -28.30 -20.49
CA TYR A 671 -28.04 -29.49 -19.65
C TYR A 671 -26.75 -30.25 -19.98
N ASP A 672 -26.42 -30.38 -21.27
CA ASP A 672 -25.19 -31.02 -21.71
C ASP A 672 -23.94 -30.18 -21.35
N ALA A 673 -24.02 -28.86 -21.40
CA ALA A 673 -22.96 -27.96 -20.93
C ALA A 673 -22.73 -28.07 -19.41
N MET A 674 -23.78 -28.19 -18.60
CA MET A 674 -23.68 -28.40 -17.16
C MET A 674 -23.12 -29.77 -16.78
N HIS A 675 -23.36 -30.82 -17.59
CA HIS A 675 -22.76 -32.13 -17.35
C HIS A 675 -21.28 -32.20 -17.69
N VAL A 676 -20.84 -31.49 -18.72
CA VAL A 676 -19.41 -31.34 -19.03
C VAL A 676 -18.68 -30.60 -17.87
N TYR A 677 -19.29 -29.59 -17.28
CA TYR A 677 -18.74 -28.86 -16.15
C TYR A 677 -18.63 -29.71 -14.86
N ASN A 678 -19.59 -30.62 -14.62
CA ASN A 678 -19.55 -31.52 -13.46
C ASN A 678 -18.54 -32.67 -13.61
N ASP A 679 -18.23 -33.09 -14.81
CA ASP A 679 -17.24 -34.14 -15.07
C ASP A 679 -15.78 -33.59 -15.01
N GLU A 680 -15.56 -32.35 -15.39
CA GLU A 680 -14.26 -31.67 -15.16
C GLU A 680 -13.97 -31.43 -13.68
N PHE A 681 -14.98 -31.13 -12.84
CA PHE A 681 -14.81 -30.98 -11.41
C PHE A 681 -14.48 -32.28 -10.66
N LYS A 682 -14.87 -33.47 -11.21
CA LYS A 682 -14.50 -34.76 -10.65
C LYS A 682 -13.06 -35.18 -10.98
N LEU A 683 -12.44 -34.60 -12.00
CA LEU A 683 -11.03 -34.81 -12.33
C LEU A 683 -10.05 -34.09 -11.43
N PHE A 684 -10.52 -33.10 -10.63
CA PHE A 684 -9.71 -32.39 -9.63
C PHE A 684 -9.81 -32.94 -8.20
N GLN A 685 -10.59 -34.02 -7.98
CA GLN A 685 -10.70 -34.70 -6.67
C GLN A 685 -10.13 -36.12 -6.66
N ALA A 686 -9.40 -36.54 -7.68
CA ALA A 686 -8.68 -37.81 -7.71
C ALA A 686 -7.16 -37.62 -7.65
#